data_f26f62c74c797044dfe251ec009a50b4
#
_entry.id   f26f62c74c797044dfe251ec009a50b4
#
_cell.length_a   1.000
_cell.length_b   1.000
_cell.length_c   1.000
_cell.angle_alpha   90.00
_cell.angle_beta   90.00
_cell.angle_gamma   90.00
#
_symmetry.space_group_name_H-M   'P 1'
#
loop_
_entity.id
_entity.type
_entity.pdbx_description
1 polymer ?
#
loop_
_entity_poly.entity_id
_entity_poly.type
_entity_poly.pdbx_seq_one_letter_code
_entity_poly.pdbx_strand_id
1 'polypeptide(L)'
;MELKNYSVSFDTPDGEVQAVRNVDLTVKKGEILCIVGESGCGKTVMCRSVMKLLPPNAHVKSGEISLCGENITAYKRKKMEKLCGSKVSMVFQDPMLTLNPTIPVGKQITEAIIKNQKVSRDEAKKRAVEMLKLVGIPDAEQRYGLQPHFFSGGMRQRCVLAIALACDPEILFADEATTALDATVEAKILDLLLELREKTGISIVFISHDLGAVARIADRVAVMYAGKIIEIGTAEEVYYDPRHPYTWGLLSSLPVFAGEKGELNPIPGMPPSLLNPPPGDAFAVRNPQALAIDYEQTPPMFKVSDTHYAATWLLDERAPKIEKPAILKDRLQENSGRKQKPDKKEASFLQKTEQKQAPVLIEARNLKQHFRIRSDYTIHAVDDVSFSIREGEIMALVGETGCGKSTTARTLAGIYRPTGGEIFYQGARVPDKKDPFGMRKKMQTEIQMIFQDSGAALNPRMSIRQIMLEPVKISRRIRDREMLENRLREILKETGLDESILSKKPGELSGGQRQRVAIGRSLLMEPRLIIADEPIASLDISIQAQIVMLFKKLQQEKRFSFLFIAHDLSMVRFLSDTTGVMKNGKLVEMAPTKELFENPQHPYTQSLLSAIHIPDPLEEKKRRLIEYEEPQSLGEGWKELSACHCVRI
;
A
#
# COMPACT_ATOMS: atom_id res chain seq x y z
N MET A 1 0.04 23.17 -16.55
CA MET A 1 0.02 22.07 -17.55
C MET A 1 -1.42 21.82 -17.99
N GLU A 2 -1.62 21.50 -19.29
CA GLU A 2 -2.94 21.18 -19.81
C GLU A 2 -2.84 19.98 -20.78
N LEU A 3 -3.75 19.03 -20.64
CA LEU A 3 -3.98 17.92 -21.58
C LEU A 3 -5.36 18.13 -22.20
N LYS A 4 -5.49 17.99 -23.53
CA LYS A 4 -6.77 18.09 -24.25
C LYS A 4 -6.99 16.87 -25.12
N ASN A 5 -8.11 16.17 -24.91
CA ASN A 5 -8.51 14.95 -25.64
C ASN A 5 -7.35 13.94 -25.79
N TYR A 6 -6.56 13.78 -24.72
CA TYR A 6 -5.30 13.09 -24.75
C TYR A 6 -5.48 11.58 -24.65
N SER A 7 -4.89 10.82 -25.61
CA SER A 7 -5.01 9.36 -25.68
C SER A 7 -3.68 8.71 -25.96
N VAL A 8 -3.38 7.61 -25.23
CA VAL A 8 -2.18 6.80 -25.38
C VAL A 8 -2.53 5.33 -25.42
N SER A 9 -1.96 4.61 -26.37
CA SER A 9 -2.13 3.16 -26.53
C SER A 9 -0.78 2.45 -26.61
N PHE A 10 -0.80 1.16 -26.34
CA PHE A 10 0.34 0.26 -26.47
C PHE A 10 0.01 -0.86 -27.45
N ASP A 11 0.92 -1.12 -28.38
CA ASP A 11 0.83 -2.31 -29.22
C ASP A 11 1.38 -3.51 -28.45
N THR A 12 0.58 -4.55 -28.32
CA THR A 12 0.94 -5.82 -27.68
C THR A 12 0.69 -6.98 -28.65
N PRO A 13 1.27 -8.17 -28.42
CA PRO A 13 0.98 -9.34 -29.24
C PRO A 13 -0.51 -9.71 -29.32
N ASP A 14 -1.27 -9.39 -28.27
CA ASP A 14 -2.70 -9.70 -28.15
C ASP A 14 -3.61 -8.59 -28.73
N GLY A 15 -3.03 -7.43 -29.11
CA GLY A 15 -3.75 -6.30 -29.67
C GLY A 15 -3.37 -4.96 -29.04
N GLU A 16 -4.18 -3.93 -29.30
CA GLU A 16 -3.97 -2.57 -28.82
C GLU A 16 -4.57 -2.36 -27.43
N VAL A 17 -3.72 -2.00 -26.45
CA VAL A 17 -4.14 -1.64 -25.08
C VAL A 17 -4.29 -0.13 -24.97
N GLN A 18 -5.51 0.36 -24.74
CA GLN A 18 -5.87 1.78 -24.64
C GLN A 18 -5.66 2.31 -23.21
N ALA A 19 -4.42 2.61 -22.87
CA ALA A 19 -4.04 2.95 -21.49
C ALA A 19 -4.53 4.32 -21.01
N VAL A 20 -4.64 5.31 -21.91
CA VAL A 20 -5.22 6.65 -21.65
C VAL A 20 -6.20 6.97 -22.78
N ARG A 21 -7.41 7.40 -22.44
CA ARG A 21 -8.55 7.49 -23.35
C ARG A 21 -9.25 8.84 -23.20
N ASN A 22 -9.01 9.75 -24.15
CA ASN A 22 -9.65 11.08 -24.22
C ASN A 22 -9.64 11.84 -22.88
N VAL A 23 -8.46 12.01 -22.30
CA VAL A 23 -8.29 12.70 -21.02
C VAL A 23 -8.13 14.20 -21.24
N ASP A 24 -8.98 14.97 -20.55
CA ASP A 24 -8.85 16.41 -20.37
C ASP A 24 -8.43 16.68 -18.92
N LEU A 25 -7.29 17.36 -18.73
CA LEU A 25 -6.74 17.63 -17.41
C LEU A 25 -5.96 18.95 -17.40
N THR A 26 -6.27 19.80 -16.42
CA THR A 26 -5.54 21.05 -16.21
C THR A 26 -4.92 21.06 -14.82
N VAL A 27 -3.63 21.36 -14.74
CA VAL A 27 -2.88 21.61 -13.49
C VAL A 27 -2.58 23.09 -13.41
N LYS A 28 -3.09 23.75 -12.36
CA LYS A 28 -2.88 25.18 -12.11
C LYS A 28 -1.50 25.43 -11.52
N LYS A 29 -1.02 26.66 -11.60
CA LYS A 29 0.27 27.04 -10.98
C LYS A 29 0.17 26.99 -9.45
N GLY A 30 1.14 26.34 -8.80
CA GLY A 30 1.23 26.23 -7.35
C GLY A 30 0.19 25.30 -6.71
N GLU A 31 -0.56 24.52 -7.52
CA GLU A 31 -1.55 23.57 -7.02
C GLU A 31 -0.94 22.19 -6.83
N ILE A 32 -1.45 21.45 -5.84
CA ILE A 32 -1.24 20.00 -5.70
C ILE A 32 -2.48 19.30 -6.24
N LEU A 33 -2.35 18.73 -7.44
CA LEU A 33 -3.36 17.87 -8.05
C LEU A 33 -3.03 16.41 -7.74
N CYS A 34 -3.90 15.72 -7.00
CA CYS A 34 -3.76 14.30 -6.76
C CYS A 34 -4.53 13.48 -7.79
N ILE A 35 -3.92 12.38 -8.30
CA ILE A 35 -4.56 11.46 -9.24
C ILE A 35 -4.68 10.11 -8.55
N VAL A 36 -5.92 9.65 -8.35
CA VAL A 36 -6.24 8.41 -7.63
C VAL A 36 -6.96 7.42 -8.53
N GLY A 37 -6.94 6.15 -8.19
CA GLY A 37 -7.62 5.06 -8.91
C GLY A 37 -6.87 3.75 -8.78
N GLU A 38 -7.49 2.65 -9.22
CA GLU A 38 -6.92 1.31 -9.18
C GLU A 38 -5.67 1.17 -10.07
N SER A 39 -4.83 0.18 -9.76
CA SER A 39 -3.63 -0.13 -10.54
C SER A 39 -3.99 -0.48 -12.00
N GLY A 40 -3.16 -0.04 -12.93
CA GLY A 40 -3.43 -0.25 -14.36
C GLY A 40 -4.47 0.70 -14.98
N CYS A 41 -5.09 1.64 -14.24
CA CYS A 41 -6.05 2.58 -14.82
C CYS A 41 -5.41 3.69 -15.67
N GLY A 42 -4.06 3.77 -15.78
CA GLY A 42 -3.36 4.68 -16.70
C GLY A 42 -2.64 5.87 -16.07
N LYS A 43 -2.66 6.06 -14.73
CA LYS A 43 -2.05 7.20 -14.00
C LYS A 43 -0.58 7.44 -14.38
N THR A 44 0.26 6.44 -14.14
CA THR A 44 1.69 6.45 -14.45
C THR A 44 1.97 6.66 -15.94
N VAL A 45 1.16 6.01 -16.81
CA VAL A 45 1.29 6.15 -18.28
C VAL A 45 1.04 7.59 -18.70
N MET A 46 0.01 8.21 -18.17
CA MET A 46 -0.33 9.62 -18.46
C MET A 46 0.82 10.55 -18.06
N CYS A 47 1.37 10.44 -16.85
CA CYS A 47 2.49 11.29 -16.41
C CYS A 47 3.78 11.03 -17.22
N ARG A 48 4.14 9.77 -17.48
CA ARG A 48 5.30 9.43 -18.31
C ARG A 48 5.16 9.90 -19.76
N SER A 49 3.95 9.94 -20.28
CA SER A 49 3.69 10.41 -21.63
C SER A 49 3.96 11.91 -21.79
N VAL A 50 3.61 12.72 -20.79
CA VAL A 50 3.95 14.16 -20.72
C VAL A 50 5.47 14.34 -20.77
N MET A 51 6.22 13.51 -20.05
CA MET A 51 7.68 13.52 -20.02
C MET A 51 8.35 12.90 -21.27
N LYS A 52 7.57 12.38 -22.23
CA LYS A 52 8.06 11.60 -23.39
C LYS A 52 8.93 10.40 -22.99
N LEU A 53 8.58 9.74 -21.87
CA LEU A 53 9.28 8.58 -21.29
C LEU A 53 8.53 7.25 -21.57
N LEU A 54 7.70 7.21 -22.60
CA LEU A 54 7.01 5.99 -23.00
C LEU A 54 7.96 5.03 -23.72
N PRO A 55 7.74 3.71 -23.61
CA PRO A 55 8.49 2.70 -24.34
C PRO A 55 8.16 2.74 -25.86
N PRO A 56 8.97 2.10 -26.72
CA PRO A 56 8.82 2.18 -28.17
C PRO A 56 7.49 1.64 -28.73
N ASN A 57 6.84 0.72 -28.02
CA ASN A 57 5.54 0.14 -28.40
C ASN A 57 4.34 1.00 -27.93
N ALA A 58 4.59 2.19 -27.37
CA ALA A 58 3.54 3.11 -26.96
C ALA A 58 3.37 4.24 -27.97
N HIS A 59 2.11 4.57 -28.28
CA HIS A 59 1.74 5.58 -29.25
C HIS A 59 0.78 6.60 -28.64
N VAL A 60 1.07 7.90 -28.87
CA VAL A 60 0.09 8.96 -28.63
C VAL A 60 -0.87 8.97 -29.82
N LYS A 61 -2.12 8.59 -29.59
CA LYS A 61 -3.16 8.48 -30.65
C LYS A 61 -3.78 9.82 -30.99
N SER A 62 -4.04 10.65 -30.00
CA SER A 62 -4.70 11.95 -30.17
C SER A 62 -4.38 12.89 -29.02
N GLY A 63 -4.75 14.16 -29.21
CA GLY A 63 -4.74 15.19 -28.18
C GLY A 63 -3.49 16.05 -28.17
N GLU A 64 -3.55 17.05 -27.29
CA GLU A 64 -2.51 18.05 -27.14
C GLU A 64 -1.99 18.11 -25.71
N ILE A 65 -0.71 18.41 -25.58
CA ILE A 65 -0.05 18.67 -24.30
C ILE A 65 0.52 20.08 -24.31
N SER A 66 0.06 20.91 -23.38
CA SER A 66 0.65 22.22 -23.10
C SER A 66 1.36 22.20 -21.75
N LEU A 67 2.65 22.55 -21.73
CA LEU A 67 3.49 22.58 -20.53
C LEU A 67 4.07 24.00 -20.37
N CYS A 68 3.80 24.66 -19.24
CA CYS A 68 4.28 26.00 -18.93
C CYS A 68 4.03 27.01 -20.09
N GLY A 69 2.88 26.92 -20.76
CA GLY A 69 2.49 27.79 -21.89
C GLY A 69 3.01 27.34 -23.26
N GLU A 70 3.84 26.31 -23.35
CA GLU A 70 4.35 25.74 -24.60
C GLU A 70 3.60 24.49 -25.01
N ASN A 71 3.17 24.39 -26.28
CA ASN A 71 2.65 23.14 -26.83
C ASN A 71 3.83 22.18 -27.12
N ILE A 72 3.89 21.10 -26.33
CA ILE A 72 4.96 20.08 -26.41
C ILE A 72 4.52 18.80 -27.14
N THR A 73 3.34 18.79 -27.74
CA THR A 73 2.76 17.60 -28.36
C THR A 73 3.70 16.97 -29.38
N ALA A 74 4.25 17.77 -30.27
CA ALA A 74 5.17 17.33 -31.32
C ALA A 74 6.64 17.24 -30.88
N TYR A 75 6.96 17.49 -29.58
CA TYR A 75 8.35 17.45 -29.10
C TYR A 75 8.89 16.02 -29.12
N LYS A 76 10.06 15.88 -29.75
CA LYS A 76 10.88 14.66 -29.68
C LYS A 76 11.62 14.63 -28.35
N ARG A 77 12.02 13.43 -27.91
CA ARG A 77 12.75 13.18 -26.65
C ARG A 77 13.91 14.16 -26.41
N LYS A 78 14.78 14.40 -27.40
CA LYS A 78 15.92 15.37 -27.29
C LYS A 78 15.49 16.80 -26.97
N LYS A 79 14.31 17.25 -27.46
CA LYS A 79 13.82 18.58 -27.16
C LYS A 79 13.20 18.61 -25.76
N MET A 80 12.52 17.51 -25.35
CA MET A 80 11.97 17.37 -24.01
C MET A 80 13.07 17.30 -22.93
N GLU A 81 14.20 16.67 -23.22
CA GLU A 81 15.35 16.61 -22.29
C GLU A 81 15.86 18.00 -21.84
N LYS A 82 15.62 19.06 -22.62
CA LYS A 82 15.97 20.43 -22.23
C LYS A 82 15.00 21.06 -21.23
N LEU A 83 13.77 20.56 -21.19
CA LEU A 83 12.74 21.00 -20.24
C LEU A 83 12.79 20.18 -18.94
N CYS A 84 13.30 18.94 -19.05
CA CYS A 84 13.44 18.09 -17.88
C CYS A 84 14.49 18.65 -16.91
N GLY A 85 14.11 18.73 -15.64
CA GLY A 85 14.91 19.32 -14.57
C GLY A 85 14.58 20.78 -14.31
N SER A 86 14.45 21.64 -15.35
CA SER A 86 14.19 23.07 -15.17
C SER A 86 12.71 23.45 -15.22
N LYS A 87 11.92 22.80 -16.05
CA LYS A 87 10.48 23.07 -16.17
C LYS A 87 9.64 21.97 -15.51
N VAL A 88 10.07 20.74 -15.70
CA VAL A 88 9.34 19.56 -15.22
C VAL A 88 10.32 18.52 -14.71
N SER A 89 9.97 17.90 -13.58
CA SER A 89 10.73 16.80 -13.00
C SER A 89 9.81 15.69 -12.56
N MET A 90 10.36 14.48 -12.33
CA MET A 90 9.59 13.32 -11.92
C MET A 90 10.32 12.50 -10.87
N VAL A 91 9.59 12.15 -9.81
CA VAL A 91 9.96 11.11 -8.86
C VAL A 91 9.28 9.82 -9.28
N PHE A 92 10.06 8.77 -9.50
CA PHE A 92 9.56 7.46 -9.91
C PHE A 92 9.21 6.59 -8.71
N GLN A 93 8.36 5.61 -8.92
CA GLN A 93 7.81 4.71 -7.93
C GLN A 93 8.88 3.96 -7.10
N ASP A 94 9.97 3.50 -7.72
CA ASP A 94 11.02 2.72 -7.06
C ASP A 94 12.35 3.49 -6.97
N PRO A 95 12.77 3.92 -5.76
CA PRO A 95 14.03 4.61 -5.56
C PRO A 95 15.25 3.71 -5.82
N MET A 96 15.10 2.38 -5.70
CA MET A 96 16.18 1.42 -5.94
C MET A 96 16.53 1.31 -7.42
N LEU A 97 15.54 1.49 -8.29
CA LEU A 97 15.75 1.50 -9.75
C LEU A 97 16.21 2.89 -10.25
N THR A 98 15.93 3.94 -9.48
CA THR A 98 16.23 5.32 -9.86
C THR A 98 17.66 5.70 -9.52
N LEU A 99 18.17 5.31 -8.34
CA LEU A 99 19.53 5.61 -7.90
C LEU A 99 20.53 4.59 -8.44
N ASN A 100 21.62 5.08 -9.02
CA ASN A 100 22.74 4.21 -9.39
C ASN A 100 23.46 3.70 -8.12
N PRO A 101 23.45 2.38 -7.83
CA PRO A 101 23.97 1.85 -6.58
C PRO A 101 25.49 2.01 -6.41
N THR A 102 26.23 2.23 -7.50
CA THR A 102 27.70 2.35 -7.50
C THR A 102 28.20 3.78 -7.37
N ILE A 103 27.33 4.79 -7.59
CA ILE A 103 27.70 6.20 -7.57
C ILE A 103 27.23 6.84 -6.26
N PRO A 104 28.08 7.62 -5.56
CA PRO A 104 27.66 8.39 -4.39
C PRO A 104 26.46 9.28 -4.68
N VAL A 105 25.52 9.35 -3.71
CA VAL A 105 24.26 10.10 -3.87
C VAL A 105 24.49 11.57 -4.21
N GLY A 106 25.41 12.23 -3.51
CA GLY A 106 25.72 13.63 -3.77
C GLY A 106 26.27 13.90 -5.18
N LYS A 107 27.02 12.93 -5.76
CA LYS A 107 27.47 13.04 -7.16
C LYS A 107 26.32 12.95 -8.16
N GLN A 108 25.31 12.11 -7.89
CA GLN A 108 24.13 11.99 -8.76
C GLN A 108 23.31 13.29 -8.76
N ILE A 109 23.15 13.94 -7.60
CA ILE A 109 22.51 15.26 -7.52
C ILE A 109 23.35 16.31 -8.25
N THR A 110 24.67 16.35 -8.03
CA THR A 110 25.60 17.29 -8.69
C THR A 110 25.55 17.14 -10.22
N GLU A 111 25.49 15.92 -10.74
CA GLU A 111 25.36 15.63 -12.17
C GLU A 111 24.07 16.23 -12.76
N ALA A 112 22.95 16.08 -12.07
CA ALA A 112 21.67 16.67 -12.49
C ALA A 112 21.76 18.20 -12.57
N ILE A 113 22.38 18.85 -11.59
CA ILE A 113 22.59 20.31 -11.55
C ILE A 113 23.47 20.76 -12.71
N ILE A 114 24.66 20.17 -12.90
CA ILE A 114 25.61 20.54 -13.97
C ILE A 114 24.98 20.38 -15.35
N LYS A 115 24.22 19.30 -15.56
CA LYS A 115 23.57 19.02 -16.85
C LYS A 115 22.52 20.06 -17.22
N ASN A 116 21.78 20.56 -16.24
CA ASN A 116 20.63 21.46 -16.47
C ASN A 116 20.95 22.94 -16.22
N GLN A 117 21.92 23.24 -15.38
CA GLN A 117 22.31 24.59 -15.01
C GLN A 117 23.79 24.80 -15.36
N LYS A 118 24.14 25.91 -16.01
CA LYS A 118 25.52 26.24 -16.39
C LYS A 118 26.32 26.76 -15.19
N VAL A 119 26.53 25.94 -14.17
CA VAL A 119 27.25 26.29 -12.94
C VAL A 119 28.56 25.51 -12.82
N SER A 120 29.52 26.02 -12.03
CA SER A 120 30.77 25.34 -11.73
C SER A 120 30.52 24.07 -10.90
N ARG A 121 31.49 23.14 -10.94
CA ARG A 121 31.37 21.87 -10.17
C ARG A 121 31.32 22.11 -8.66
N ASP A 122 32.03 23.11 -8.16
CA ASP A 122 32.06 23.44 -6.74
C ASP A 122 30.73 24.06 -6.29
N GLU A 123 30.13 24.91 -7.12
CA GLU A 123 28.82 25.48 -6.87
C GLU A 123 27.73 24.38 -6.92
N ALA A 124 27.77 23.50 -7.92
CA ALA A 124 26.84 22.36 -8.00
C ALA A 124 26.97 21.43 -6.79
N LYS A 125 28.18 21.22 -6.26
CA LYS A 125 28.40 20.46 -5.03
C LYS A 125 27.77 21.14 -3.82
N LYS A 126 27.92 22.46 -3.65
CA LYS A 126 27.28 23.21 -2.56
C LYS A 126 25.77 23.08 -2.62
N ARG A 127 25.16 23.31 -3.79
CA ARG A 127 23.72 23.14 -4.00
C ARG A 127 23.25 21.70 -3.73
N ALA A 128 24.01 20.68 -4.13
CA ALA A 128 23.68 19.30 -3.84
C ALA A 128 23.63 18.99 -2.34
N VAL A 129 24.55 19.57 -1.54
CA VAL A 129 24.52 19.45 -0.08
C VAL A 129 23.33 20.21 0.50
N GLU A 130 23.01 21.40 -0.03
CA GLU A 130 21.81 22.16 0.38
C GLU A 130 20.53 21.38 0.08
N MET A 131 20.43 20.72 -1.08
CA MET A 131 19.29 19.86 -1.39
C MET A 131 19.17 18.67 -0.44
N LEU A 132 20.29 18.02 -0.09
CA LEU A 132 20.27 16.95 0.91
C LEU A 132 19.79 17.44 2.29
N LYS A 133 20.19 18.65 2.69
CA LYS A 133 19.69 19.28 3.93
C LYS A 133 18.19 19.60 3.82
N LEU A 134 17.77 20.18 2.71
CA LEU A 134 16.36 20.54 2.45
C LEU A 134 15.42 19.34 2.57
N VAL A 135 15.83 18.18 2.04
CA VAL A 135 15.04 16.95 2.16
C VAL A 135 15.25 16.22 3.49
N GLY A 136 15.95 16.83 4.45
CA GLY A 136 16.12 16.31 5.80
C GLY A 136 17.05 15.09 5.90
N ILE A 137 18.11 15.01 5.08
CA ILE A 137 19.18 14.02 5.25
C ILE A 137 20.12 14.50 6.36
N PRO A 138 20.26 13.76 7.47
CA PRO A 138 21.20 14.12 8.53
C PRO A 138 22.65 14.03 8.02
N ASP A 139 23.54 14.84 8.58
CA ASP A 139 24.99 14.87 8.23
C ASP A 139 25.23 14.93 6.72
N ALA A 140 24.49 15.81 6.03
CA ALA A 140 24.44 15.88 4.56
C ALA A 140 25.83 15.99 3.89
N GLU A 141 26.76 16.73 4.51
CA GLU A 141 28.14 16.88 4.03
C GLU A 141 28.91 15.55 4.01
N GLN A 142 28.78 14.75 5.07
CA GLN A 142 29.47 13.47 5.17
C GLN A 142 28.80 12.44 4.27
N ARG A 143 27.46 12.43 4.24
CA ARG A 143 26.65 11.49 3.46
C ARG A 143 26.67 11.77 1.96
N TYR A 144 27.05 12.98 1.53
CA TYR A 144 27.27 13.32 0.11
C TYR A 144 28.16 12.30 -0.61
N GLY A 145 29.21 11.79 0.08
CA GLY A 145 30.16 10.83 -0.47
C GLY A 145 29.74 9.36 -0.40
N LEU A 146 28.58 9.05 0.19
CA LEU A 146 28.14 7.67 0.39
C LEU A 146 27.26 7.17 -0.76
N GLN A 147 27.33 5.86 -1.04
CA GLN A 147 26.50 5.18 -2.02
C GLN A 147 25.09 4.90 -1.44
N PRO A 148 24.07 4.68 -2.32
CA PRO A 148 22.69 4.46 -1.92
C PRO A 148 22.47 3.35 -0.90
N HIS A 149 23.26 2.29 -0.90
CA HIS A 149 23.11 1.16 0.02
C HIS A 149 23.40 1.50 1.49
N PHE A 150 24.08 2.65 1.77
CA PHE A 150 24.26 3.15 3.13
C PHE A 150 23.07 3.96 3.67
N PHE A 151 22.02 4.16 2.86
CA PHE A 151 20.83 4.90 3.20
C PHE A 151 19.66 3.94 3.46
N SER A 152 18.81 4.28 4.44
CA SER A 152 17.52 3.59 4.63
C SER A 152 16.58 3.80 3.44
N GLY A 153 15.48 3.04 3.34
CA GLY A 153 14.49 3.19 2.29
C GLY A 153 13.96 4.62 2.17
N GLY A 154 13.51 5.20 3.28
CA GLY A 154 13.03 6.57 3.33
C GLY A 154 14.11 7.62 3.02
N MET A 155 15.36 7.39 3.44
CA MET A 155 16.46 8.29 3.06
C MET A 155 16.76 8.23 1.56
N ARG A 156 16.69 7.05 0.93
CA ARG A 156 16.85 6.92 -0.54
C ARG A 156 15.76 7.67 -1.28
N GLN A 157 14.51 7.56 -0.83
CA GLN A 157 13.39 8.30 -1.41
C GLN A 157 13.59 9.82 -1.32
N ARG A 158 14.05 10.32 -0.17
CA ARG A 158 14.44 11.73 0.00
C ARG A 158 15.58 12.13 -0.92
N CYS A 159 16.55 11.25 -1.16
CA CYS A 159 17.61 11.52 -2.13
C CYS A 159 17.10 11.60 -3.57
N VAL A 160 16.16 10.75 -3.98
CA VAL A 160 15.48 10.84 -5.28
C VAL A 160 14.71 12.15 -5.39
N LEU A 161 14.00 12.55 -4.32
CA LEU A 161 13.32 13.85 -4.27
C LEU A 161 14.32 15.01 -4.39
N ALA A 162 15.48 14.93 -3.72
CA ALA A 162 16.56 15.93 -3.85
C ALA A 162 17.05 16.06 -5.30
N ILE A 163 17.23 14.94 -6.02
CA ILE A 163 17.59 14.94 -7.45
C ILE A 163 16.51 15.62 -8.29
N ALA A 164 15.25 15.28 -8.05
CA ALA A 164 14.11 15.82 -8.80
C ALA A 164 13.95 17.34 -8.62
N LEU A 165 14.27 17.85 -7.43
CA LEU A 165 14.15 19.27 -7.07
C LEU A 165 15.42 20.09 -7.35
N ALA A 166 16.56 19.43 -7.62
CA ALA A 166 17.88 20.07 -7.70
C ALA A 166 18.01 21.20 -8.73
N CYS A 167 17.08 21.28 -9.68
CA CYS A 167 17.07 22.26 -10.75
C CYS A 167 15.86 23.20 -10.71
N ASP A 168 15.17 23.29 -9.59
CA ASP A 168 14.03 24.19 -9.34
C ASP A 168 12.90 24.06 -10.41
N PRO A 169 12.33 22.86 -10.61
CA PRO A 169 11.30 22.65 -11.61
C PRO A 169 10.00 23.42 -11.28
N GLU A 170 9.25 23.85 -12.32
CA GLU A 170 7.95 24.49 -12.13
C GLU A 170 6.85 23.44 -11.83
N ILE A 171 7.03 22.19 -12.31
CA ILE A 171 6.08 21.09 -12.09
C ILE A 171 6.86 19.84 -11.66
N LEU A 172 6.41 19.21 -10.57
CA LEU A 172 6.89 17.93 -10.08
C LEU A 172 5.82 16.86 -10.27
N PHE A 173 6.13 15.80 -11.00
CA PHE A 173 5.36 14.56 -10.99
C PHE A 173 5.90 13.64 -9.90
N ALA A 174 5.05 13.25 -8.95
CA ALA A 174 5.37 12.31 -7.89
C ALA A 174 4.55 11.02 -8.12
N ASP A 175 5.16 10.06 -8.83
CA ASP A 175 4.52 8.79 -9.22
C ASP A 175 4.70 7.76 -8.11
N GLU A 176 3.69 7.62 -7.26
CA GLU A 176 3.68 6.74 -6.09
C GLU A 176 4.93 6.94 -5.19
N ALA A 177 5.31 8.20 -4.98
CA ALA A 177 6.56 8.58 -4.31
C ALA A 177 6.64 8.16 -2.83
N THR A 178 5.55 7.73 -2.23
CA THR A 178 5.46 7.29 -0.83
C THR A 178 5.18 5.79 -0.67
N THR A 179 4.91 5.08 -1.76
CA THR A 179 4.64 3.64 -1.73
C THR A 179 5.83 2.87 -1.15
N ALA A 180 5.55 1.86 -0.33
CA ALA A 180 6.52 1.04 0.39
C ALA A 180 7.36 1.80 1.45
N LEU A 181 6.91 2.95 1.90
CA LEU A 181 7.45 3.65 3.07
C LEU A 181 6.62 3.36 4.31
N ASP A 182 7.26 3.48 5.47
CA ASP A 182 6.55 3.44 6.74
C ASP A 182 5.69 4.70 6.91
N ALA A 183 4.56 4.59 7.60
CA ALA A 183 3.63 5.70 7.81
C ALA A 183 4.32 6.96 8.37
N THR A 184 5.28 6.79 9.29
CA THR A 184 6.06 7.91 9.87
C THR A 184 6.94 8.61 8.84
N VAL A 185 7.57 7.85 7.94
CA VAL A 185 8.42 8.39 6.86
C VAL A 185 7.55 9.01 5.76
N GLU A 186 6.45 8.37 5.40
CA GLU A 186 5.47 8.89 4.43
C GLU A 186 4.95 10.25 4.85
N ALA A 187 4.45 10.37 6.09
CA ALA A 187 3.92 11.61 6.61
C ALA A 187 4.97 12.75 6.56
N LYS A 188 6.23 12.47 6.92
CA LYS A 188 7.33 13.45 6.81
C LYS A 188 7.64 13.87 5.36
N ILE A 189 7.46 12.98 4.39
CA ILE A 189 7.62 13.32 2.96
C ILE A 189 6.46 14.18 2.47
N LEU A 190 5.23 13.87 2.89
CA LEU A 190 4.06 14.70 2.54
C LEU A 190 4.20 16.12 3.10
N ASP A 191 4.64 16.25 4.36
CA ASP A 191 4.91 17.55 4.97
C ASP A 191 6.00 18.33 4.21
N LEU A 192 7.07 17.64 3.82
CA LEU A 192 8.13 18.23 3.00
C LEU A 192 7.60 18.73 1.64
N LEU A 193 6.72 17.98 0.97
CA LEU A 193 6.09 18.41 -0.28
C LEU A 193 5.21 19.66 -0.09
N LEU A 194 4.46 19.74 1.01
CA LEU A 194 3.67 20.93 1.37
C LEU A 194 4.58 22.15 1.62
N GLU A 195 5.63 22.00 2.42
CA GLU A 195 6.60 23.07 2.67
C GLU A 195 7.29 23.55 1.39
N LEU A 196 7.67 22.63 0.51
CA LEU A 196 8.28 22.96 -0.78
C LEU A 196 7.32 23.76 -1.65
N ARG A 197 6.06 23.34 -1.75
CA ARG A 197 5.04 24.10 -2.48
C ARG A 197 4.90 25.52 -1.94
N GLU A 198 4.82 25.67 -0.63
CA GLU A 198 4.67 27.00 0.01
C GLU A 198 5.89 27.89 -0.22
N LYS A 199 7.11 27.33 -0.14
CA LYS A 199 8.36 28.09 -0.28
C LYS A 199 8.71 28.44 -1.73
N THR A 200 8.40 27.55 -2.68
CA THR A 200 8.86 27.68 -4.08
C THR A 200 7.73 27.99 -5.06
N GLY A 201 6.47 27.78 -4.70
CA GLY A 201 5.33 27.89 -5.60
C GLY A 201 5.28 26.80 -6.68
N ILE A 202 5.99 25.68 -6.49
CA ILE A 202 5.98 24.53 -7.39
C ILE A 202 4.59 23.91 -7.49
N SER A 203 4.19 23.48 -8.70
CA SER A 203 2.99 22.69 -8.89
C SER A 203 3.33 21.21 -8.76
N ILE A 204 2.50 20.42 -8.08
CA ILE A 204 2.75 19.01 -7.85
C ILE A 204 1.60 18.18 -8.44
N VAL A 205 1.94 17.18 -9.26
CA VAL A 205 1.01 16.12 -9.66
C VAL A 205 1.38 14.88 -8.88
N PHE A 206 0.57 14.57 -7.87
CA PHE A 206 0.82 13.47 -6.95
C PHE A 206 -0.06 12.27 -7.30
N ILE A 207 0.55 11.15 -7.67
CA ILE A 207 -0.15 9.88 -7.91
C ILE A 207 -0.03 9.04 -6.65
N SER A 208 -1.16 8.62 -6.11
CA SER A 208 -1.23 7.71 -4.98
C SER A 208 -2.47 6.81 -5.06
N HIS A 209 -2.37 5.66 -4.44
CA HIS A 209 -3.52 4.83 -4.12
C HIS A 209 -3.97 5.01 -2.65
N ASP A 210 -3.18 5.70 -1.81
CA ASP A 210 -3.56 6.01 -0.43
C ASP A 210 -4.40 7.30 -0.37
N LEU A 211 -5.70 7.13 -0.13
CA LEU A 211 -6.64 8.25 0.00
C LEU A 211 -6.42 9.08 1.28
N GLY A 212 -5.81 8.52 2.32
CA GLY A 212 -5.43 9.28 3.50
C GLY A 212 -4.29 10.26 3.21
N ALA A 213 -3.23 9.79 2.53
CA ALA A 213 -2.14 10.63 2.06
C ALA A 213 -2.63 11.74 1.10
N VAL A 214 -3.57 11.39 0.21
CA VAL A 214 -4.21 12.37 -0.69
C VAL A 214 -5.01 13.42 0.08
N ALA A 215 -5.77 13.02 1.10
CA ALA A 215 -6.53 13.95 1.95
C ALA A 215 -5.63 15.00 2.63
N ARG A 216 -4.37 14.61 2.98
CA ARG A 216 -3.40 15.51 3.62
C ARG A 216 -2.93 16.64 2.72
N ILE A 217 -2.64 16.34 1.45
CA ILE A 217 -1.90 17.28 0.59
C ILE A 217 -2.71 17.86 -0.57
N ALA A 218 -3.82 17.22 -1.00
CA ALA A 218 -4.51 17.59 -2.20
C ALA A 218 -5.24 18.95 -2.08
N ASP A 219 -5.09 19.79 -3.10
CA ASP A 219 -6.01 20.90 -3.36
C ASP A 219 -7.18 20.39 -4.23
N ARG A 220 -6.87 19.60 -5.29
CA ARG A 220 -7.85 18.94 -6.15
C ARG A 220 -7.52 17.47 -6.33
N VAL A 221 -8.55 16.68 -6.55
CA VAL A 221 -8.44 15.24 -6.79
C VAL A 221 -9.08 14.90 -8.13
N ALA A 222 -8.35 14.15 -8.96
CA ALA A 222 -8.83 13.54 -10.19
C ALA A 222 -8.90 12.02 -9.99
N VAL A 223 -10.10 11.46 -10.09
CA VAL A 223 -10.33 10.02 -9.99
C VAL A 223 -10.25 9.40 -11.38
N MET A 224 -9.34 8.45 -11.55
CA MET A 224 -9.09 7.81 -12.86
C MET A 224 -9.52 6.34 -12.82
N TYR A 225 -10.26 5.91 -13.83
CA TYR A 225 -10.70 4.53 -14.01
C TYR A 225 -10.63 4.13 -15.49
N ALA A 226 -10.08 2.95 -15.76
CA ALA A 226 -10.02 2.38 -17.13
C ALA A 226 -9.55 3.37 -18.21
N GLY A 227 -8.50 4.14 -17.94
CA GLY A 227 -7.90 5.09 -18.88
C GLY A 227 -8.59 6.46 -18.97
N LYS A 228 -9.65 6.72 -18.20
CA LYS A 228 -10.41 7.99 -18.21
C LYS A 228 -10.41 8.66 -16.85
N ILE A 229 -10.46 9.98 -16.83
CA ILE A 229 -10.85 10.73 -15.63
C ILE A 229 -12.38 10.67 -15.56
N ILE A 230 -12.91 10.13 -14.46
CA ILE A 230 -14.33 9.92 -14.26
C ILE A 230 -14.93 10.88 -13.24
N GLU A 231 -14.12 11.46 -12.38
CA GLU A 231 -14.54 12.51 -11.44
C GLU A 231 -13.34 13.41 -11.14
N ILE A 232 -13.57 14.73 -11.05
CA ILE A 232 -12.55 15.72 -10.68
C ILE A 232 -13.21 16.85 -9.91
N GLY A 233 -12.61 17.23 -8.78
CA GLY A 233 -13.10 18.31 -7.93
C GLY A 233 -12.04 18.77 -6.94
N THR A 234 -12.39 19.72 -6.06
CA THR A 234 -11.58 19.99 -4.87
C THR A 234 -11.51 18.75 -3.99
N ALA A 235 -10.50 18.65 -3.14
CA ALA A 235 -10.41 17.52 -2.20
C ALA A 235 -11.70 17.39 -1.37
N GLU A 236 -12.24 18.49 -0.90
CA GLU A 236 -13.49 18.50 -0.12
C GLU A 236 -14.68 17.99 -0.94
N GLU A 237 -14.86 18.43 -2.20
CA GLU A 237 -15.95 17.95 -3.04
C GLU A 237 -15.90 16.44 -3.27
N VAL A 238 -14.71 15.91 -3.62
CA VAL A 238 -14.56 14.47 -3.90
C VAL A 238 -14.72 13.61 -2.66
N TYR A 239 -14.27 14.08 -1.48
CA TYR A 239 -14.37 13.30 -0.23
C TYR A 239 -15.74 13.40 0.43
N TYR A 240 -16.39 14.55 0.40
CA TYR A 240 -17.67 14.75 1.11
C TYR A 240 -18.90 14.65 0.20
N ASP A 241 -18.75 14.98 -1.08
CA ASP A 241 -19.85 14.91 -2.05
C ASP A 241 -19.49 14.17 -3.34
N PRO A 242 -18.89 12.96 -3.25
CA PRO A 242 -18.57 12.17 -4.42
C PRO A 242 -19.83 11.89 -5.25
N ARG A 243 -19.70 11.92 -6.59
CA ARG A 243 -20.82 11.77 -7.52
C ARG A 243 -20.75 10.49 -8.34
N HIS A 244 -19.55 10.01 -8.65
CA HIS A 244 -19.42 8.80 -9.43
C HIS A 244 -19.50 7.55 -8.54
N PRO A 245 -20.26 6.48 -8.93
CA PRO A 245 -20.36 5.25 -8.14
C PRO A 245 -19.03 4.55 -7.85
N TYR A 246 -18.05 4.66 -8.74
CA TYR A 246 -16.69 4.17 -8.48
C TYR A 246 -16.01 4.90 -7.32
N THR A 247 -16.15 6.24 -7.25
CA THR A 247 -15.62 7.04 -6.13
C THR A 247 -16.29 6.67 -4.81
N TRP A 248 -17.62 6.39 -4.86
CA TRP A 248 -18.32 5.85 -3.69
C TRP A 248 -17.72 4.53 -3.22
N GLY A 249 -17.46 3.62 -4.15
CA GLY A 249 -16.85 2.32 -3.86
C GLY A 249 -15.44 2.47 -3.30
N LEU A 250 -14.60 3.35 -3.89
CA LEU A 250 -13.24 3.62 -3.40
C LEU A 250 -13.25 4.10 -1.94
N LEU A 251 -14.06 5.11 -1.64
CA LEU A 251 -14.18 5.65 -0.28
C LEU A 251 -14.76 4.61 0.68
N SER A 252 -15.85 3.92 0.30
CA SER A 252 -16.49 2.91 1.14
C SER A 252 -15.61 1.67 1.42
N SER A 253 -14.55 1.46 0.63
CA SER A 253 -13.59 0.36 0.84
C SER A 253 -12.59 0.63 1.96
N LEU A 254 -12.52 1.87 2.46
CA LEU A 254 -11.59 2.24 3.52
C LEU A 254 -12.08 1.73 4.90
N PRO A 255 -11.16 1.26 5.78
CA PRO A 255 -11.51 0.75 7.11
C PRO A 255 -12.25 1.75 8.00
N VAL A 256 -12.01 3.04 7.81
CA VAL A 256 -12.69 4.12 8.53
C VAL A 256 -14.20 4.16 8.26
N PHE A 257 -14.62 3.62 7.13
CA PHE A 257 -16.03 3.49 6.73
C PHE A 257 -16.57 2.07 6.92
N ALA A 258 -15.95 1.23 7.75
CA ALA A 258 -16.53 -0.05 8.11
C ALA A 258 -17.91 0.18 8.75
N GLY A 259 -18.93 -0.55 8.27
CA GLY A 259 -20.29 -0.46 8.79
C GLY A 259 -20.38 -0.91 10.26
N GLU A 260 -21.56 -0.72 10.88
CA GLU A 260 -21.82 -1.09 12.30
C GLU A 260 -21.47 -2.55 12.64
N LYS A 261 -21.54 -3.46 11.65
CA LYS A 261 -21.14 -4.86 11.78
C LYS A 261 -19.64 -5.11 11.59
N GLY A 262 -18.83 -4.05 11.40
CA GLY A 262 -17.41 -4.19 11.10
C GLY A 262 -17.17 -4.89 9.77
N GLU A 263 -17.95 -4.59 8.73
CA GLU A 263 -17.78 -5.09 7.38
C GLU A 263 -17.28 -3.97 6.48
N LEU A 264 -16.22 -4.25 5.68
CA LEU A 264 -15.78 -3.37 4.60
C LEU A 264 -16.69 -3.57 3.39
N ASN A 265 -16.88 -2.50 2.61
CA ASN A 265 -17.65 -2.53 1.38
C ASN A 265 -16.70 -2.45 0.16
N PRO A 266 -16.00 -3.54 -0.19
CA PRO A 266 -15.08 -3.52 -1.32
C PRO A 266 -15.84 -3.39 -2.65
N ILE A 267 -15.22 -2.74 -3.63
CA ILE A 267 -15.76 -2.69 -4.99
C ILE A 267 -15.81 -4.12 -5.56
N PRO A 268 -16.96 -4.59 -6.07
CA PRO A 268 -17.08 -5.95 -6.58
C PRO A 268 -16.29 -6.16 -7.88
N GLY A 269 -15.88 -7.40 -8.16
CA GLY A 269 -15.26 -7.79 -9.42
C GLY A 269 -13.85 -7.24 -9.64
N MET A 270 -13.41 -7.26 -10.89
CA MET A 270 -12.08 -6.82 -11.33
C MET A 270 -12.23 -5.70 -12.37
N PRO A 271 -11.22 -4.78 -12.48
CA PRO A 271 -11.22 -3.78 -13.55
C PRO A 271 -11.29 -4.44 -14.93
N PRO A 272 -11.94 -3.79 -15.93
CA PRO A 272 -12.03 -4.32 -17.28
C PRO A 272 -10.67 -4.32 -17.98
N SER A 273 -10.51 -5.21 -18.95
CA SER A 273 -9.32 -5.19 -19.80
C SER A 273 -9.31 -3.96 -20.71
N LEU A 274 -8.17 -3.26 -20.74
CA LEU A 274 -7.95 -2.13 -21.64
C LEU A 274 -7.57 -2.55 -23.06
N LEU A 275 -7.45 -3.85 -23.32
CA LEU A 275 -7.28 -4.40 -24.66
C LEU A 275 -8.54 -4.20 -25.51
N ASN A 276 -9.72 -4.47 -24.91
CA ASN A 276 -11.02 -4.25 -25.51
C ASN A 276 -11.92 -3.55 -24.50
N PRO A 277 -11.72 -2.24 -24.27
CA PRO A 277 -12.52 -1.51 -23.30
C PRO A 277 -14.00 -1.50 -23.71
N PRO A 278 -14.92 -1.58 -22.73
CA PRO A 278 -16.36 -1.55 -23.02
C PRO A 278 -16.76 -0.27 -23.78
N PRO A 279 -17.79 -0.33 -24.66
CA PRO A 279 -18.25 0.84 -25.42
C PRO A 279 -18.89 1.92 -24.53
N GLY A 280 -19.54 1.52 -23.44
CA GLY A 280 -20.19 2.40 -22.48
C GLY A 280 -19.29 2.87 -21.33
N ASP A 281 -19.90 3.01 -20.15
CA ASP A 281 -19.15 3.24 -18.94
C ASP A 281 -18.34 1.99 -18.57
N ALA A 282 -17.04 2.15 -18.44
CA ALA A 282 -16.15 1.04 -18.10
C ALA A 282 -16.44 0.47 -16.69
N PHE A 283 -17.10 1.22 -15.82
CA PHE A 283 -17.48 0.78 -14.49
C PHE A 283 -18.83 0.03 -14.43
N ALA A 284 -19.66 0.08 -15.49
CA ALA A 284 -21.01 -0.48 -15.52
C ALA A 284 -21.10 -1.91 -14.98
N VAL A 285 -20.19 -2.80 -15.39
CA VAL A 285 -20.18 -4.22 -14.97
C VAL A 285 -19.97 -4.40 -13.45
N ARG A 286 -19.30 -3.43 -12.81
CA ARG A 286 -18.98 -3.43 -11.37
C ARG A 286 -19.90 -2.52 -10.57
N ASN A 287 -20.76 -1.76 -11.24
CA ASN A 287 -21.68 -0.80 -10.64
C ASN A 287 -23.01 -1.49 -10.30
N PRO A 288 -23.34 -1.72 -9.01
CA PRO A 288 -24.64 -2.29 -8.64
C PRO A 288 -25.84 -1.42 -9.05
N GLN A 289 -25.60 -0.16 -9.40
CA GLN A 289 -26.61 0.85 -9.75
C GLN A 289 -26.50 1.25 -11.23
N ALA A 290 -25.88 0.39 -12.07
CA ALA A 290 -25.74 0.66 -13.49
C ALA A 290 -27.11 0.75 -14.19
N LEU A 291 -27.26 1.76 -15.03
CA LEU A 291 -28.40 1.93 -15.91
C LEU A 291 -28.15 1.20 -17.24
N ALA A 292 -29.20 0.90 -17.99
CA ALA A 292 -29.05 0.25 -19.30
C ALA A 292 -28.12 1.05 -20.25
N ILE A 293 -28.22 2.37 -20.23
CA ILE A 293 -27.38 3.28 -21.03
C ILE A 293 -25.89 3.18 -20.67
N ASP A 294 -25.53 2.85 -19.43
CA ASP A 294 -24.12 2.69 -19.01
C ASP A 294 -23.40 1.58 -19.80
N TYR A 295 -24.12 0.57 -20.28
CA TYR A 295 -23.53 -0.50 -21.08
C TYR A 295 -23.34 -0.11 -22.56
N GLU A 296 -24.06 0.88 -23.06
CA GLU A 296 -24.10 1.27 -24.47
C GLU A 296 -23.30 2.52 -24.78
N GLN A 297 -23.37 3.53 -23.89
CA GLN A 297 -22.80 4.84 -24.15
C GLN A 297 -21.94 5.32 -22.99
N THR A 298 -20.77 5.87 -23.32
CA THR A 298 -19.91 6.54 -22.35
C THR A 298 -20.56 7.81 -21.82
N PRO A 299 -20.69 7.98 -20.49
CA PRO A 299 -21.23 9.22 -19.92
C PRO A 299 -20.29 10.41 -20.21
N PRO A 300 -20.85 11.59 -20.53
CA PRO A 300 -20.08 12.82 -20.60
C PRO A 300 -19.71 13.30 -19.20
N MET A 301 -18.75 14.25 -19.11
CA MET A 301 -18.44 14.93 -17.87
C MET A 301 -19.54 15.95 -17.54
N PHE A 302 -20.43 15.61 -16.63
CA PHE A 302 -21.46 16.51 -16.11
C PHE A 302 -20.85 17.50 -15.12
N LYS A 303 -21.25 18.77 -15.22
CA LYS A 303 -20.86 19.83 -14.28
C LYS A 303 -21.74 19.72 -13.03
N VAL A 304 -21.13 19.53 -11.87
CA VAL A 304 -21.79 19.51 -10.55
C VAL A 304 -21.67 20.88 -9.87
N SER A 305 -20.46 21.45 -9.89
CA SER A 305 -20.15 22.81 -9.44
C SER A 305 -19.16 23.47 -10.41
N ASP A 306 -18.65 24.67 -10.08
CA ASP A 306 -17.63 25.34 -10.91
C ASP A 306 -16.28 24.60 -10.90
N THR A 307 -16.04 23.75 -9.90
CA THR A 307 -14.81 22.99 -9.72
C THR A 307 -15.01 21.49 -9.79
N HIS A 308 -16.27 21.00 -9.70
CA HIS A 308 -16.60 19.58 -9.58
C HIS A 308 -17.32 19.07 -10.84
N TYR A 309 -16.76 18.02 -11.44
CA TYR A 309 -17.29 17.34 -12.63
C TYR A 309 -17.25 15.83 -12.42
N ALA A 310 -18.26 15.12 -12.93
CA ALA A 310 -18.29 13.64 -12.87
C ALA A 310 -18.92 13.04 -14.14
N ALA A 311 -18.36 11.93 -14.59
CA ALA A 311 -18.78 11.20 -15.79
C ALA A 311 -19.70 10.04 -15.41
N THR A 312 -20.96 10.32 -15.07
CA THR A 312 -21.96 9.31 -14.74
C THR A 312 -23.35 9.72 -15.24
N TRP A 313 -24.07 8.77 -15.84
CA TRP A 313 -25.45 8.99 -16.28
C TRP A 313 -26.42 9.23 -15.12
N LEU A 314 -26.05 8.95 -13.88
CA LEU A 314 -26.85 9.27 -12.69
C LEU A 314 -27.05 10.78 -12.47
N LEU A 315 -26.28 11.62 -13.16
CA LEU A 315 -26.40 13.09 -13.13
C LEU A 315 -27.28 13.63 -14.28
N ASP A 316 -27.73 12.80 -15.20
CA ASP A 316 -28.69 13.21 -16.24
C ASP A 316 -30.07 13.47 -15.58
N GLU A 317 -30.76 14.52 -16.04
CA GLU A 317 -32.06 14.92 -15.49
C GLU A 317 -33.14 13.80 -15.58
N ARG A 318 -32.97 12.89 -16.54
CA ARG A 318 -33.88 11.73 -16.77
C ARG A 318 -33.55 10.53 -15.91
N ALA A 319 -32.39 10.54 -15.24
CA ALA A 319 -31.97 9.40 -14.44
C ALA A 319 -32.80 9.25 -13.16
N PRO A 320 -33.01 8.02 -12.68
CA PRO A 320 -33.61 7.81 -11.37
C PRO A 320 -32.73 8.44 -10.28
N LYS A 321 -33.36 9.07 -9.28
CA LYS A 321 -32.65 9.63 -8.14
C LYS A 321 -32.09 8.50 -7.28
N ILE A 322 -30.85 8.13 -7.51
CA ILE A 322 -30.12 7.13 -6.74
C ILE A 322 -29.31 7.87 -5.68
N GLU A 323 -29.51 7.48 -4.43
CA GLU A 323 -28.80 8.06 -3.30
C GLU A 323 -27.45 7.37 -3.12
N LYS A 324 -26.41 8.17 -2.80
CA LYS A 324 -25.12 7.64 -2.39
C LYS A 324 -25.24 6.76 -1.13
N PRO A 325 -24.34 5.80 -0.92
CA PRO A 325 -24.35 4.94 0.26
C PRO A 325 -24.50 5.72 1.57
N ALA A 326 -25.35 5.23 2.48
CA ALA A 326 -25.65 5.91 3.75
C ALA A 326 -24.39 6.27 4.53
N ILE A 327 -23.39 5.38 4.53
CA ILE A 327 -22.09 5.57 5.18
C ILE A 327 -21.32 6.82 4.70
N LEU A 328 -21.59 7.29 3.49
CA LEU A 328 -21.01 8.52 2.95
C LEU A 328 -21.90 9.75 3.23
N LYS A 329 -23.20 9.55 3.58
CA LYS A 329 -24.14 10.66 3.88
C LYS A 329 -23.91 11.23 5.28
N ASP A 330 -23.63 10.39 6.26
CA ASP A 330 -23.58 10.79 7.67
C ASP A 330 -22.42 11.77 7.94
N ARG A 331 -21.31 11.69 7.18
CA ARG A 331 -20.17 12.61 7.30
C ARG A 331 -20.51 14.08 6.98
N LEU A 332 -21.41 14.34 6.04
CA LEU A 332 -21.80 15.72 5.71
C LEU A 332 -22.63 16.37 6.83
N GLN A 333 -23.35 15.56 7.61
CA GLN A 333 -24.16 16.04 8.73
C GLN A 333 -23.34 16.23 10.02
N GLU A 334 -22.30 15.44 10.23
CA GLU A 334 -21.40 15.55 11.40
C GLU A 334 -20.55 16.81 11.36
N ASN A 335 -20.08 17.23 10.17
CA ASN A 335 -19.29 18.46 10.00
C ASN A 335 -20.10 19.76 10.09
N SER A 336 -21.44 19.69 10.03
CA SER A 336 -22.31 20.88 10.14
C SER A 336 -22.71 21.26 11.56
N GLY A 337 -22.11 20.69 12.62
CA GLY A 337 -22.34 21.21 13.98
C GLY A 337 -22.46 20.23 15.14
N ARG A 338 -21.87 19.04 15.09
CA ARG A 338 -21.82 18.16 16.27
C ARG A 338 -20.40 17.89 16.77
N LYS A 339 -20.07 18.43 17.93
CA LYS A 339 -18.99 17.93 18.79
C LYS A 339 -19.23 16.43 19.02
N GLN A 340 -18.26 15.61 18.68
CA GLN A 340 -18.27 14.17 18.99
C GLN A 340 -18.48 13.98 20.50
N LYS A 341 -19.66 13.50 20.87
CA LYS A 341 -19.82 12.73 22.11
C LYS A 341 -19.49 11.29 21.75
N PRO A 342 -18.63 10.59 22.48
CA PRO A 342 -18.45 9.15 22.29
C PRO A 342 -19.80 8.48 22.53
N ASP A 343 -20.39 7.90 21.48
CA ASP A 343 -21.65 7.18 21.59
C ASP A 343 -21.48 5.93 22.45
N LYS A 344 -22.10 5.98 23.63
CA LYS A 344 -22.28 4.86 24.56
C LYS A 344 -23.29 3.84 24.03
N LYS A 345 -23.08 3.32 22.82
CA LYS A 345 -23.89 2.20 22.26
C LYS A 345 -23.06 1.23 21.45
N GLU A 346 -21.95 0.76 22.00
CA GLU A 346 -21.25 -0.44 21.53
C GLU A 346 -21.41 -1.58 22.56
N ALA A 347 -22.64 -2.00 22.78
CA ALA A 347 -22.93 -3.15 23.64
C ALA A 347 -23.37 -4.36 22.80
N SER A 348 -22.56 -4.81 21.84
CA SER A 348 -22.82 -6.09 21.15
C SER A 348 -21.57 -6.83 20.67
N PHE A 349 -20.40 -6.55 21.25
CA PHE A 349 -19.19 -7.36 21.01
C PHE A 349 -18.90 -8.33 22.18
N LEU A 350 -19.94 -8.85 22.82
CA LEU A 350 -19.83 -9.80 23.94
C LEU A 350 -19.69 -11.27 23.52
N GLN A 351 -19.17 -11.56 22.30
CA GLN A 351 -18.81 -12.94 21.95
C GLN A 351 -17.32 -13.27 22.16
N LYS A 352 -16.52 -12.39 22.77
CA LYS A 352 -15.07 -12.58 22.95
C LYS A 352 -14.63 -13.08 24.32
N THR A 353 -15.53 -13.47 25.22
CA THR A 353 -15.15 -14.04 26.53
C THR A 353 -14.63 -15.49 26.41
N GLU A 354 -14.97 -16.20 25.34
CA GLU A 354 -14.52 -17.57 25.09
C GLU A 354 -13.07 -17.66 24.56
N GLN A 355 -12.56 -16.61 23.87
CA GLN A 355 -11.18 -16.62 23.34
C GLN A 355 -10.11 -16.54 24.42
N LYS A 356 -10.39 -16.01 25.61
CA LYS A 356 -9.45 -15.99 26.73
C LYS A 356 -9.17 -17.39 27.31
N GLN A 357 -9.97 -18.39 26.98
CA GLN A 357 -9.80 -19.78 27.42
C GLN A 357 -9.17 -20.69 26.35
N ALA A 358 -8.99 -20.22 25.12
CA ALA A 358 -8.40 -21.03 24.06
C ALA A 358 -6.92 -21.38 24.37
N PRO A 359 -6.48 -22.61 24.07
CA PRO A 359 -5.11 -23.03 24.31
C PRO A 359 -4.12 -22.25 23.46
N VAL A 360 -2.88 -22.09 23.97
CA VAL A 360 -1.79 -21.46 23.23
C VAL A 360 -1.34 -22.39 22.11
N LEU A 361 -1.40 -21.91 20.86
CA LEU A 361 -0.97 -22.66 19.69
C LEU A 361 0.54 -22.58 19.49
N ILE A 362 1.07 -21.35 19.52
CA ILE A 362 2.51 -21.09 19.39
C ILE A 362 2.95 -20.01 20.38
N GLU A 363 4.12 -20.20 20.96
CA GLU A 363 4.72 -19.27 21.92
C GLU A 363 6.19 -19.07 21.60
N ALA A 364 6.61 -17.83 21.55
CA ALA A 364 8.02 -17.41 21.50
C ALA A 364 8.45 -16.92 22.88
N ARG A 365 9.58 -17.40 23.40
CA ARG A 365 10.16 -16.94 24.68
C ARG A 365 11.58 -16.45 24.44
N ASN A 366 11.81 -15.18 24.74
CA ASN A 366 13.10 -14.50 24.61
C ASN A 366 13.78 -14.77 23.25
N LEU A 367 12.97 -14.78 22.18
CA LEU A 367 13.40 -15.14 20.84
C LEU A 367 14.48 -14.18 20.34
N LYS A 368 15.58 -14.73 19.83
CA LYS A 368 16.69 -13.97 19.24
C LYS A 368 17.01 -14.52 17.85
N GLN A 369 17.19 -13.60 16.91
CA GLN A 369 17.69 -13.90 15.58
C GLN A 369 18.73 -12.86 15.18
N HIS A 370 19.99 -13.27 15.24
CA HIS A 370 21.13 -12.42 14.92
C HIS A 370 21.78 -12.91 13.63
N PHE A 371 22.15 -11.98 12.74
CA PHE A 371 22.82 -12.27 11.49
C PHE A 371 24.24 -11.72 11.54
N ARG A 372 25.23 -12.61 11.51
CA ARG A 372 26.63 -12.23 11.45
C ARG A 372 27.01 -11.89 10.00
N ILE A 373 27.27 -10.64 9.71
CA ILE A 373 27.63 -10.14 8.37
C ILE A 373 29.16 -10.20 8.17
N ARG A 374 29.90 -9.80 9.20
CA ARG A 374 31.36 -9.85 9.25
C ARG A 374 31.79 -10.34 10.64
N SER A 375 33.10 -10.56 10.82
CA SER A 375 33.64 -10.99 12.11
C SER A 375 33.36 -9.99 13.25
N ASP A 376 33.29 -8.72 12.93
CA ASP A 376 33.13 -7.56 13.82
C ASP A 376 31.71 -6.93 13.76
N TYR A 377 30.84 -7.41 12.86
CA TYR A 377 29.51 -6.80 12.66
C TYR A 377 28.39 -7.84 12.63
N THR A 378 27.51 -7.74 13.63
CA THR A 378 26.32 -8.61 13.78
C THR A 378 25.05 -7.73 13.82
N ILE A 379 24.08 -8.08 13.00
CA ILE A 379 22.75 -7.45 13.02
C ILE A 379 21.87 -8.22 13.99
N HIS A 380 21.35 -7.55 15.00
CA HIS A 380 20.39 -8.05 15.97
C HIS A 380 18.98 -7.81 15.43
N ALA A 381 18.56 -8.61 14.44
CA ALA A 381 17.28 -8.41 13.76
C ALA A 381 16.06 -8.70 14.65
N VAL A 382 16.20 -9.65 15.57
CA VAL A 382 15.24 -9.96 16.64
C VAL A 382 16.06 -10.14 17.91
N ASP A 383 15.70 -9.41 18.97
CA ASP A 383 16.42 -9.42 20.22
C ASP A 383 15.45 -9.35 21.41
N ASP A 384 15.28 -10.50 22.07
CA ASP A 384 14.44 -10.64 23.27
C ASP A 384 12.93 -10.40 23.00
N VAL A 385 12.37 -11.11 22.01
CA VAL A 385 10.95 -11.04 21.65
C VAL A 385 10.19 -12.21 22.28
N SER A 386 9.15 -11.90 23.08
CA SER A 386 8.30 -12.90 23.74
C SER A 386 6.83 -12.57 23.49
N PHE A 387 6.07 -13.52 22.96
CA PHE A 387 4.62 -13.44 22.78
C PHE A 387 4.02 -14.83 22.52
N SER A 388 2.70 -14.92 22.60
CA SER A 388 1.96 -16.15 22.30
C SER A 388 0.78 -15.87 21.39
N ILE A 389 0.42 -16.85 20.55
CA ILE A 389 -0.78 -16.83 19.71
C ILE A 389 -1.66 -18.00 20.14
N ARG A 390 -2.93 -17.72 20.43
CA ARG A 390 -3.90 -18.73 20.82
C ARG A 390 -4.59 -19.35 19.61
N GLU A 391 -5.21 -20.50 19.79
CA GLU A 391 -6.02 -21.12 18.73
C GLU A 391 -7.19 -20.21 18.33
N GLY A 392 -7.33 -19.96 17.03
CA GLY A 392 -8.34 -19.09 16.45
C GLY A 392 -8.12 -17.58 16.62
N GLU A 393 -6.97 -17.16 17.19
CA GLU A 393 -6.62 -15.74 17.37
C GLU A 393 -6.01 -15.15 16.10
N ILE A 394 -6.34 -13.90 15.82
CA ILE A 394 -5.67 -13.06 14.83
C ILE A 394 -4.76 -12.09 15.58
N MET A 395 -3.46 -12.35 15.59
CA MET A 395 -2.45 -11.44 16.13
C MET A 395 -1.82 -10.62 15.02
N ALA A 396 -1.73 -9.30 15.22
CA ALA A 396 -0.95 -8.44 14.33
C ALA A 396 0.42 -8.09 14.93
N LEU A 397 1.41 -7.94 14.05
CA LEU A 397 2.75 -7.45 14.41
C LEU A 397 3.07 -6.24 13.53
N VAL A 398 3.24 -5.06 14.16
CA VAL A 398 3.39 -3.77 13.49
C VAL A 398 4.69 -3.07 13.89
N GLY A 399 5.08 -2.05 13.14
CA GLY A 399 6.30 -1.26 13.36
C GLY A 399 6.95 -0.84 12.05
N GLU A 400 8.00 -0.04 12.10
CA GLU A 400 8.73 0.45 10.93
C GLU A 400 9.41 -0.67 10.13
N THR A 401 9.73 -0.39 8.86
CA THR A 401 10.48 -1.31 8.00
C THR A 401 11.87 -1.57 8.57
N GLY A 402 12.25 -2.86 8.64
CA GLY A 402 13.54 -3.25 9.22
C GLY A 402 13.54 -3.45 10.74
N CYS A 403 12.42 -3.23 11.47
CA CYS A 403 12.36 -3.45 12.91
C CYS A 403 12.34 -4.94 13.35
N GLY A 404 12.34 -5.90 12.39
CA GLY A 404 12.45 -7.33 12.67
C GLY A 404 11.18 -8.17 12.48
N LYS A 405 10.03 -7.61 12.07
CA LYS A 405 8.75 -8.32 11.88
C LYS A 405 8.86 -9.57 11.01
N SER A 406 9.30 -9.39 9.76
CA SER A 406 9.46 -10.49 8.80
C SER A 406 10.49 -11.52 9.25
N THR A 407 11.54 -11.09 9.98
CA THR A 407 12.53 -12.01 10.57
C THR A 407 11.89 -12.84 11.67
N THR A 408 11.08 -12.25 12.55
CA THR A 408 10.31 -12.94 13.59
C THR A 408 9.37 -13.97 12.97
N ALA A 409 8.61 -13.57 11.95
CA ALA A 409 7.70 -14.45 11.20
C ALA A 409 8.40 -15.65 10.59
N ARG A 410 9.51 -15.44 9.88
CA ARG A 410 10.31 -16.50 9.24
C ARG A 410 10.96 -17.43 10.26
N THR A 411 11.31 -16.90 11.44
CA THR A 411 11.84 -17.72 12.53
C THR A 411 10.74 -18.61 13.14
N LEU A 412 9.54 -18.07 13.35
CA LEU A 412 8.37 -18.84 13.81
C LEU A 412 7.92 -19.89 12.79
N ALA A 413 7.97 -19.56 11.49
CA ALA A 413 7.68 -20.51 10.40
C ALA A 413 8.75 -21.63 10.27
N GLY A 414 9.85 -21.54 11.02
CA GLY A 414 10.95 -22.50 10.95
C GLY A 414 11.85 -22.36 9.72
N ILE A 415 11.76 -21.23 8.98
CA ILE A 415 12.65 -20.90 7.86
C ILE A 415 14.03 -20.54 8.40
N TYR A 416 14.09 -19.72 9.45
CA TYR A 416 15.30 -19.45 10.19
C TYR A 416 15.34 -20.27 11.47
N ARG A 417 16.55 -20.68 11.88
CA ARG A 417 16.77 -21.26 13.20
C ARG A 417 17.08 -20.13 14.16
N PRO A 418 16.39 -20.04 15.30
CA PRO A 418 16.67 -19.00 16.27
C PRO A 418 18.13 -19.09 16.75
N THR A 419 18.76 -17.94 16.94
CA THR A 419 20.12 -17.86 17.53
C THR A 419 20.09 -17.90 19.05
N GLY A 420 18.91 -17.66 19.66
CA GLY A 420 18.64 -17.76 21.09
C GLY A 420 17.15 -17.73 21.38
N GLY A 421 16.78 -18.02 22.63
CA GLY A 421 15.39 -18.16 23.04
C GLY A 421 14.78 -19.52 22.66
N GLU A 422 13.47 -19.65 22.84
CA GLU A 422 12.76 -20.91 22.64
C GLU A 422 11.43 -20.68 21.91
N ILE A 423 11.02 -21.64 21.12
CA ILE A 423 9.71 -21.70 20.47
C ILE A 423 8.98 -22.93 21.00
N PHE A 424 7.74 -22.74 21.43
CA PHE A 424 6.83 -23.82 21.82
C PHE A 424 5.69 -23.89 20.81
N TYR A 425 5.38 -25.08 20.35
CA TYR A 425 4.24 -25.34 19.47
C TYR A 425 3.31 -26.37 20.12
N GLN A 426 2.07 -26.01 20.35
CA GLN A 426 1.08 -26.83 21.09
C GLN A 426 1.62 -27.29 22.45
N GLY A 427 2.29 -26.40 23.20
CA GLY A 427 2.86 -26.68 24.50
C GLY A 427 4.18 -27.46 24.50
N ALA A 428 4.62 -27.97 23.34
CA ALA A 428 5.88 -28.72 23.23
C ALA A 428 6.99 -27.81 22.68
N ARG A 429 8.18 -27.88 23.31
CA ARG A 429 9.35 -27.13 22.83
C ARG A 429 9.81 -27.64 21.46
N VAL A 430 10.02 -26.73 20.53
CA VAL A 430 10.55 -27.05 19.20
C VAL A 430 12.07 -27.29 19.30
N PRO A 431 12.59 -28.41 18.89
CA PRO A 431 14.00 -28.73 19.07
C PRO A 431 14.92 -27.98 18.10
N ASP A 432 16.09 -27.54 18.58
CA ASP A 432 17.02 -26.72 17.77
C ASP A 432 17.84 -27.56 16.77
N LYS A 433 18.29 -28.77 17.16
CA LYS A 433 19.22 -29.58 16.34
C LYS A 433 18.65 -30.95 15.94
N LYS A 434 18.32 -31.80 16.89
CA LYS A 434 17.74 -33.12 16.62
C LYS A 434 16.24 -33.05 16.83
N ASP A 435 15.46 -33.57 15.89
CA ASP A 435 13.99 -33.62 15.94
C ASP A 435 13.50 -35.08 15.95
N PRO A 436 13.66 -35.79 17.08
CA PRO A 436 13.33 -37.23 17.17
C PRO A 436 11.83 -37.47 17.03
N PHE A 437 10.99 -36.47 17.29
CA PHE A 437 9.53 -36.60 17.26
C PHE A 437 8.89 -35.95 16.01
N GLY A 438 9.70 -35.48 15.05
CA GLY A 438 9.20 -34.85 13.81
C GLY A 438 8.43 -33.57 14.03
N MET A 439 8.65 -32.85 15.13
CA MET A 439 7.95 -31.62 15.49
C MET A 439 8.11 -30.54 14.42
N ARG A 440 9.32 -30.38 13.87
CA ARG A 440 9.56 -29.41 12.77
C ARG A 440 8.78 -29.77 11.52
N LYS A 441 8.72 -31.04 11.16
CA LYS A 441 7.94 -31.52 10.01
C LYS A 441 6.44 -31.25 10.23
N LYS A 442 5.96 -31.47 11.47
CA LYS A 442 4.59 -31.12 11.85
C LYS A 442 4.34 -29.62 11.70
N MET A 443 5.20 -28.77 12.23
CA MET A 443 5.12 -27.31 12.07
C MET A 443 5.11 -26.90 10.59
N GLN A 444 5.99 -27.42 9.75
CA GLN A 444 6.07 -27.09 8.32
C GLN A 444 4.79 -27.45 7.55
N THR A 445 4.02 -28.42 8.03
CA THR A 445 2.72 -28.77 7.42
C THR A 445 1.57 -27.97 7.99
N GLU A 446 1.59 -27.66 9.28
CA GLU A 446 0.49 -26.99 10.00
C GLU A 446 0.65 -25.46 10.06
N ILE A 447 1.86 -24.93 9.84
CA ILE A 447 2.14 -23.50 9.72
C ILE A 447 2.46 -23.18 8.27
N GLN A 448 1.67 -22.31 7.66
CA GLN A 448 1.88 -21.87 6.28
C GLN A 448 2.21 -20.40 6.24
N MET A 449 3.11 -20.00 5.33
CA MET A 449 3.53 -18.61 5.19
C MET A 449 3.10 -18.05 3.84
N ILE A 450 2.48 -16.86 3.89
CA ILE A 450 2.19 -16.02 2.73
C ILE A 450 3.25 -14.93 2.73
N PHE A 451 4.07 -14.87 1.66
CA PHE A 451 5.18 -13.93 1.55
C PHE A 451 4.73 -12.57 1.01
N GLN A 452 5.47 -11.53 1.33
CA GLN A 452 5.25 -10.14 0.95
C GLN A 452 5.10 -9.93 -0.57
N ASP A 453 5.98 -10.55 -1.35
CA ASP A 453 5.91 -10.52 -2.83
C ASP A 453 5.35 -11.84 -3.35
N SER A 454 4.05 -11.86 -3.61
CA SER A 454 3.39 -13.03 -4.21
C SER A 454 3.91 -13.35 -5.61
N GLY A 455 4.40 -12.35 -6.37
CA GLY A 455 5.01 -12.55 -7.68
C GLY A 455 6.32 -13.32 -7.60
N ALA A 456 7.20 -12.95 -6.67
CA ALA A 456 8.45 -13.65 -6.44
C ALA A 456 8.26 -15.02 -5.76
N ALA A 457 7.18 -15.19 -4.98
CA ALA A 457 6.88 -16.44 -4.28
C ALA A 457 6.30 -17.55 -5.18
N LEU A 458 5.81 -17.19 -6.37
CA LEU A 458 5.26 -18.12 -7.35
C LEU A 458 6.27 -18.39 -8.46
N ASN A 459 6.55 -19.67 -8.73
CA ASN A 459 7.50 -20.02 -9.79
C ASN A 459 6.95 -19.62 -11.18
N PRO A 460 7.60 -18.67 -11.92
CA PRO A 460 7.07 -18.13 -13.16
C PRO A 460 7.02 -19.14 -14.33
N ARG A 461 7.69 -20.29 -14.19
CA ARG A 461 7.73 -21.34 -15.21
C ARG A 461 6.61 -22.38 -15.05
N MET A 462 5.99 -22.44 -13.87
CA MET A 462 4.94 -23.42 -13.54
C MET A 462 3.55 -22.84 -13.86
N SER A 463 2.59 -23.69 -14.19
CA SER A 463 1.18 -23.31 -14.25
C SER A 463 0.63 -23.12 -12.82
N ILE A 464 -0.44 -22.32 -12.68
CA ILE A 464 -1.08 -22.08 -11.39
C ILE A 464 -1.51 -23.40 -10.73
N ARG A 465 -2.03 -24.35 -11.52
CA ARG A 465 -2.36 -25.69 -11.04
C ARG A 465 -1.16 -26.39 -10.42
N GLN A 466 -0.01 -26.35 -11.09
CA GLN A 466 1.21 -26.97 -10.56
C GLN A 466 1.64 -26.33 -9.25
N ILE A 467 1.63 -24.99 -9.20
CA ILE A 467 2.00 -24.20 -8.01
C ILE A 467 1.11 -24.52 -6.80
N MET A 468 -0.22 -24.56 -7.03
CA MET A 468 -1.16 -24.84 -5.94
C MET A 468 -1.02 -26.27 -5.41
N LEU A 469 -0.83 -27.24 -6.28
CA LEU A 469 -0.74 -28.65 -5.89
C LEU A 469 0.64 -29.10 -5.36
N GLU A 470 1.70 -28.31 -5.58
CA GLU A 470 3.07 -28.65 -5.20
C GLU A 470 3.22 -28.97 -3.68
N PRO A 471 2.73 -28.13 -2.75
CA PRO A 471 2.91 -28.39 -1.31
C PRO A 471 2.23 -29.69 -0.87
N VAL A 472 1.03 -29.98 -1.40
CA VAL A 472 0.27 -31.19 -1.07
C VAL A 472 0.98 -32.43 -1.59
N LYS A 473 1.57 -32.37 -2.79
CA LYS A 473 2.35 -33.48 -3.37
C LYS A 473 3.61 -33.77 -2.56
N ILE A 474 4.32 -32.73 -2.11
CA ILE A 474 5.54 -32.86 -1.31
C ILE A 474 5.21 -33.43 0.07
N SER A 475 4.17 -32.93 0.72
CA SER A 475 3.76 -33.41 2.06
C SER A 475 3.11 -34.78 2.04
N ARG A 476 2.64 -35.24 0.87
CA ARG A 476 1.85 -36.47 0.67
C ARG A 476 0.60 -36.53 1.57
N ARG A 477 0.02 -35.38 1.91
CA ARG A 477 -1.11 -35.27 2.82
C ARG A 477 -2.40 -35.82 2.22
N ILE A 478 -2.62 -35.58 0.93
CA ILE A 478 -3.74 -36.14 0.15
C ILE A 478 -3.14 -37.02 -0.96
N ARG A 479 -3.47 -38.30 -0.96
CA ARG A 479 -2.98 -39.28 -1.94
C ARG A 479 -3.98 -39.57 -3.05
N ASP A 480 -5.26 -39.43 -2.74
CA ASP A 480 -6.34 -39.61 -3.70
C ASP A 480 -6.39 -38.43 -4.67
N ARG A 481 -6.34 -38.72 -5.96
CA ARG A 481 -6.32 -37.71 -7.02
C ARG A 481 -7.68 -37.00 -7.16
N GLU A 482 -8.77 -37.72 -7.03
CA GLU A 482 -10.11 -37.17 -7.15
C GLU A 482 -10.41 -36.24 -5.96
N MET A 483 -10.09 -36.68 -4.76
CA MET A 483 -10.19 -35.87 -3.53
C MET A 483 -9.36 -34.58 -3.65
N LEU A 484 -8.16 -34.66 -4.21
CA LEU A 484 -7.28 -33.52 -4.41
C LEU A 484 -7.86 -32.51 -5.42
N GLU A 485 -8.45 -33.00 -6.53
CA GLU A 485 -9.09 -32.15 -7.53
C GLU A 485 -10.34 -31.47 -6.97
N ASN A 486 -11.17 -32.19 -6.23
CA ASN A 486 -12.34 -31.60 -5.59
C ASN A 486 -11.94 -30.53 -4.59
N ARG A 487 -10.90 -30.78 -3.79
CA ARG A 487 -10.38 -29.80 -2.84
C ARG A 487 -9.80 -28.57 -3.53
N LEU A 488 -9.13 -28.72 -4.65
CA LEU A 488 -8.63 -27.61 -5.47
C LEU A 488 -9.77 -26.72 -5.94
N ARG A 489 -10.87 -27.30 -6.47
CA ARG A 489 -12.04 -26.55 -6.91
C ARG A 489 -12.74 -25.80 -5.75
N GLU A 490 -12.86 -26.44 -4.59
CA GLU A 490 -13.38 -25.77 -3.39
C GLU A 490 -12.54 -24.54 -3.02
N ILE A 491 -11.22 -24.68 -2.97
CA ILE A 491 -10.31 -23.58 -2.64
C ILE A 491 -10.39 -22.45 -3.67
N LEU A 492 -10.48 -22.77 -4.97
CA LEU A 492 -10.69 -21.74 -5.99
C LEU A 492 -11.96 -20.94 -5.74
N LYS A 493 -13.07 -21.64 -5.45
CA LYS A 493 -14.34 -21.00 -5.11
C LYS A 493 -14.24 -20.16 -3.82
N GLU A 494 -13.60 -20.69 -2.77
CA GLU A 494 -13.39 -19.99 -1.49
C GLU A 494 -12.55 -18.71 -1.69
N THR A 495 -11.52 -18.75 -2.55
CA THR A 495 -10.65 -17.60 -2.85
C THR A 495 -11.18 -16.70 -3.96
N GLY A 496 -12.37 -17.01 -4.53
CA GLY A 496 -12.98 -16.22 -5.60
C GLY A 496 -12.18 -16.23 -6.90
N LEU A 497 -11.59 -17.38 -7.24
CA LEU A 497 -10.82 -17.59 -8.47
C LEU A 497 -11.58 -18.51 -9.42
N ASP A 498 -11.54 -18.20 -10.71
CA ASP A 498 -12.12 -19.03 -11.76
C ASP A 498 -11.18 -20.18 -12.15
N GLU A 499 -11.72 -21.34 -12.54
CA GLU A 499 -10.93 -22.51 -12.92
C GLU A 499 -10.03 -22.27 -14.15
N SER A 500 -10.39 -21.31 -15.01
CA SER A 500 -9.61 -20.97 -16.21
C SER A 500 -8.18 -20.49 -15.89
N ILE A 501 -7.94 -19.98 -14.66
CA ILE A 501 -6.61 -19.55 -14.27
C ILE A 501 -5.63 -20.71 -14.07
N LEU A 502 -6.11 -21.93 -13.85
CA LEU A 502 -5.27 -23.10 -13.55
C LEU A 502 -4.24 -23.42 -14.65
N SER A 503 -4.58 -23.13 -15.91
CA SER A 503 -3.69 -23.30 -17.04
C SER A 503 -2.69 -22.15 -17.23
N LYS A 504 -2.97 -20.98 -16.65
CA LYS A 504 -2.14 -19.77 -16.78
C LYS A 504 -0.85 -19.87 -15.96
N LYS A 505 0.10 -18.99 -16.28
CA LYS A 505 1.33 -18.75 -15.51
C LYS A 505 1.18 -17.50 -14.64
N PRO A 506 2.00 -17.35 -13.57
CA PRO A 506 1.93 -16.18 -12.69
C PRO A 506 2.01 -14.82 -13.38
N GLY A 507 2.80 -14.70 -14.46
CA GLY A 507 2.95 -13.46 -15.22
C GLY A 507 1.68 -13.01 -15.98
N GLU A 508 0.71 -13.92 -16.18
CA GLU A 508 -0.56 -13.66 -16.87
C GLU A 508 -1.68 -13.25 -15.89
N LEU A 509 -1.37 -13.19 -14.59
CA LEU A 509 -2.33 -12.86 -13.54
C LEU A 509 -2.13 -11.42 -13.02
N SER A 510 -3.23 -10.77 -12.61
CA SER A 510 -3.15 -9.52 -11.85
C SER A 510 -2.52 -9.72 -10.46
N GLY A 511 -2.07 -8.64 -9.80
CA GLY A 511 -1.53 -8.68 -8.44
C GLY A 511 -2.49 -9.34 -7.45
N GLY A 512 -3.76 -8.94 -7.47
CA GLY A 512 -4.78 -9.53 -6.60
C GLY A 512 -5.06 -11.01 -6.90
N GLN A 513 -5.01 -11.43 -8.17
CA GLN A 513 -5.14 -12.85 -8.53
C GLN A 513 -3.95 -13.67 -8.03
N ARG A 514 -2.71 -13.16 -8.20
CA ARG A 514 -1.51 -13.81 -7.65
C ARG A 514 -1.61 -13.98 -6.13
N GLN A 515 -2.08 -12.95 -5.44
CA GLN A 515 -2.28 -12.99 -3.98
C GLN A 515 -3.31 -14.05 -3.57
N ARG A 516 -4.46 -14.11 -4.26
CA ARG A 516 -5.48 -15.14 -4.02
C ARG A 516 -4.97 -16.56 -4.29
N VAL A 517 -4.10 -16.74 -5.30
CA VAL A 517 -3.39 -18.01 -5.56
C VAL A 517 -2.47 -18.37 -4.41
N ALA A 518 -1.68 -17.42 -3.88
CA ALA A 518 -0.80 -17.65 -2.74
C ALA A 518 -1.59 -18.04 -1.47
N ILE A 519 -2.72 -17.39 -1.22
CA ILE A 519 -3.66 -17.74 -0.14
C ILE A 519 -4.22 -19.15 -0.37
N GLY A 520 -4.73 -19.45 -1.56
CA GLY A 520 -5.30 -20.76 -1.90
C GLY A 520 -4.28 -21.89 -1.76
N ARG A 521 -3.03 -21.67 -2.19
CA ARG A 521 -1.91 -22.61 -2.01
C ARG A 521 -1.69 -22.95 -0.53
N SER A 522 -1.73 -21.95 0.34
CA SER A 522 -1.58 -22.13 1.78
C SER A 522 -2.77 -22.88 2.40
N LEU A 523 -3.99 -22.59 1.98
CA LEU A 523 -5.22 -23.23 2.47
C LEU A 523 -5.36 -24.70 2.06
N LEU A 524 -4.78 -25.11 0.92
CA LEU A 524 -4.75 -26.51 0.49
C LEU A 524 -4.02 -27.42 1.49
N MET A 525 -3.13 -26.85 2.31
CA MET A 525 -2.42 -27.55 3.36
C MET A 525 -3.22 -27.70 4.66
N GLU A 526 -4.43 -27.12 4.75
CA GLU A 526 -5.27 -27.09 5.97
C GLU A 526 -4.46 -26.68 7.20
N PRO A 527 -3.92 -25.45 7.20
CA PRO A 527 -3.02 -24.99 8.25
C PRO A 527 -3.78 -24.72 9.55
N ARG A 528 -3.09 -24.86 10.69
CA ARG A 528 -3.55 -24.35 11.99
C ARG A 528 -3.15 -22.89 12.22
N LEU A 529 -2.00 -22.48 11.62
CA LEU A 529 -1.51 -21.11 11.67
C LEU A 529 -1.14 -20.64 10.26
N ILE A 530 -1.64 -19.49 9.88
CA ILE A 530 -1.18 -18.76 8.71
C ILE A 530 -0.35 -17.55 9.18
N ILE A 531 0.87 -17.45 8.70
CA ILE A 531 1.73 -16.28 8.88
C ILE A 531 1.72 -15.49 7.57
N ALA A 532 1.17 -14.29 7.58
CA ALA A 532 1.12 -13.42 6.40
C ALA A 532 2.04 -12.22 6.58
N ASP A 533 3.12 -12.21 5.81
CA ASP A 533 4.14 -11.16 5.81
C ASP A 533 3.78 -10.11 4.78
N GLU A 534 3.18 -9.00 5.22
CA GLU A 534 2.70 -7.88 4.41
C GLU A 534 1.87 -8.30 3.17
N PRO A 535 0.82 -9.10 3.35
CA PRO A 535 0.12 -9.75 2.23
C PRO A 535 -0.69 -8.79 1.35
N ILE A 536 -0.81 -7.53 1.71
CA ILE A 536 -1.65 -6.52 1.02
C ILE A 536 -0.85 -5.29 0.58
N ALA A 537 0.45 -5.20 0.90
CA ALA A 537 1.26 -3.98 0.75
C ALA A 537 1.36 -3.42 -0.68
N SER A 538 1.27 -4.26 -1.71
CA SER A 538 1.38 -3.85 -3.12
C SER A 538 0.06 -3.87 -3.88
N LEU A 539 -1.07 -3.88 -3.15
CA LEU A 539 -2.40 -3.97 -3.74
C LEU A 539 -3.16 -2.65 -3.59
N ASP A 540 -4.05 -2.37 -4.53
CA ASP A 540 -4.96 -1.23 -4.44
C ASP A 540 -5.96 -1.39 -3.29
N ILE A 541 -6.45 -0.28 -2.74
CA ILE A 541 -7.36 -0.22 -1.59
C ILE A 541 -8.55 -1.16 -1.75
N SER A 542 -9.20 -1.18 -2.93
CA SER A 542 -10.36 -2.05 -3.16
C SER A 542 -10.00 -3.54 -3.09
N ILE A 543 -8.83 -3.93 -3.60
CA ILE A 543 -8.33 -5.30 -3.54
C ILE A 543 -7.83 -5.63 -2.13
N GLN A 544 -7.17 -4.70 -1.44
CA GLN A 544 -6.81 -4.86 -0.03
C GLN A 544 -8.04 -5.18 0.83
N ALA A 545 -9.12 -4.40 0.68
CA ALA A 545 -10.38 -4.64 1.39
C ALA A 545 -10.96 -6.03 1.07
N GLN A 546 -10.96 -6.45 -0.21
CA GLN A 546 -11.42 -7.78 -0.62
C GLN A 546 -10.59 -8.89 0.05
N ILE A 547 -9.26 -8.76 0.09
CA ILE A 547 -8.36 -9.77 0.68
C ILE A 547 -8.52 -9.83 2.20
N VAL A 548 -8.66 -8.68 2.87
CA VAL A 548 -8.89 -8.61 4.33
C VAL A 548 -10.23 -9.25 4.70
N MET A 549 -11.29 -8.97 3.94
CA MET A 549 -12.58 -9.63 4.13
C MET A 549 -12.53 -11.14 3.86
N LEU A 550 -11.74 -11.55 2.85
CA LEU A 550 -11.49 -12.96 2.58
C LEU A 550 -10.80 -13.65 3.77
N PHE A 551 -9.74 -13.04 4.33
CA PHE A 551 -9.05 -13.57 5.51
C PHE A 551 -9.99 -13.70 6.71
N LYS A 552 -10.80 -12.67 6.99
CA LYS A 552 -11.75 -12.66 8.11
C LYS A 552 -12.79 -13.77 7.95
N LYS A 553 -13.38 -13.91 6.75
CA LYS A 553 -14.33 -14.95 6.41
C LYS A 553 -13.72 -16.36 6.60
N LEU A 554 -12.56 -16.60 5.99
CA LEU A 554 -11.90 -17.90 6.04
C LEU A 554 -11.47 -18.28 7.48
N GLN A 555 -11.02 -17.30 8.27
CA GLN A 555 -10.68 -17.51 9.67
C GLN A 555 -11.91 -17.91 10.50
N GLN A 556 -13.05 -17.24 10.29
CA GLN A 556 -14.31 -17.57 10.97
C GLN A 556 -14.82 -18.96 10.60
N GLU A 557 -14.75 -19.33 9.31
CA GLU A 557 -15.25 -20.62 8.81
C GLU A 557 -14.35 -21.79 9.20
N LYS A 558 -13.02 -21.59 9.14
CA LYS A 558 -12.02 -22.68 9.32
C LYS A 558 -11.31 -22.65 10.68
N ARG A 559 -11.47 -21.58 11.45
CA ARG A 559 -10.93 -21.38 12.80
C ARG A 559 -9.39 -21.57 12.93
N PHE A 560 -8.62 -21.30 11.87
CA PHE A 560 -7.17 -21.25 11.99
C PHE A 560 -6.72 -19.94 12.69
N SER A 561 -5.55 -20.00 13.32
CA SER A 561 -4.91 -18.82 13.91
C SER A 561 -4.15 -18.04 12.86
N PHE A 562 -3.95 -16.74 13.09
CA PHE A 562 -3.34 -15.87 12.10
C PHE A 562 -2.28 -14.96 12.75
N LEU A 563 -1.08 -14.89 12.15
CA LEU A 563 -0.11 -13.84 12.43
C LEU A 563 -0.04 -12.92 11.24
N PHE A 564 -0.55 -11.71 11.41
CA PHE A 564 -0.66 -10.69 10.36
C PHE A 564 0.42 -9.62 10.54
N ILE A 565 1.37 -9.54 9.62
CA ILE A 565 2.35 -8.47 9.59
C ILE A 565 1.89 -7.43 8.60
N ALA A 566 1.77 -6.18 9.05
CA ALA A 566 1.39 -5.07 8.22
C ALA A 566 2.09 -3.77 8.65
N HIS A 567 2.21 -2.86 7.70
CA HIS A 567 2.55 -1.47 7.94
C HIS A 567 1.29 -0.58 7.95
N ASP A 568 0.20 -1.01 7.31
CA ASP A 568 -1.09 -0.31 7.35
C ASP A 568 -1.85 -0.66 8.63
N LEU A 569 -1.77 0.26 9.59
CA LEU A 569 -2.39 0.12 10.89
C LEU A 569 -3.92 0.22 10.84
N SER A 570 -4.48 0.84 9.81
CA SER A 570 -5.94 0.94 9.64
C SER A 570 -6.54 -0.45 9.38
N MET A 571 -5.88 -1.28 8.55
CA MET A 571 -6.28 -2.66 8.30
C MET A 571 -6.04 -3.56 9.51
N VAL A 572 -4.96 -3.31 10.28
CA VAL A 572 -4.67 -4.01 11.54
C VAL A 572 -5.80 -3.78 12.55
N ARG A 573 -6.22 -2.52 12.74
CA ARG A 573 -7.34 -2.17 13.63
C ARG A 573 -8.62 -2.92 13.28
N PHE A 574 -8.85 -3.16 11.99
CA PHE A 574 -10.04 -3.84 11.50
C PHE A 574 -9.98 -5.37 11.64
N LEU A 575 -8.79 -5.98 11.45
CA LEU A 575 -8.66 -7.43 11.32
C LEU A 575 -8.25 -8.12 12.63
N SER A 576 -7.36 -7.53 13.44
CA SER A 576 -6.68 -8.24 14.53
C SER A 576 -7.40 -8.16 15.87
N ASP A 577 -7.22 -9.21 16.69
CA ASP A 577 -7.66 -9.27 18.08
C ASP A 577 -6.63 -8.64 19.02
N THR A 578 -5.36 -8.98 18.80
CA THR A 578 -4.21 -8.51 19.59
C THR A 578 -3.16 -7.91 18.66
N THR A 579 -2.52 -6.83 19.09
CA THR A 579 -1.47 -6.17 18.32
C THR A 579 -0.21 -6.01 19.15
N GLY A 580 0.93 -6.45 18.59
CA GLY A 580 2.27 -6.23 19.11
C GLY A 580 3.02 -5.19 18.28
N VAL A 581 3.66 -4.23 18.92
CA VAL A 581 4.46 -3.18 18.28
C VAL A 581 5.93 -3.50 18.44
N MET A 582 6.64 -3.60 17.30
CA MET A 582 8.09 -3.86 17.27
C MET A 582 8.89 -2.61 16.92
N LYS A 583 10.02 -2.43 17.60
CA LYS A 583 11.04 -1.43 17.29
C LYS A 583 12.45 -2.00 17.53
N ASN A 584 13.35 -1.77 16.58
CA ASN A 584 14.78 -2.16 16.68
C ASN A 584 15.00 -3.60 17.17
N GLY A 585 14.23 -4.56 16.62
CA GLY A 585 14.33 -5.99 16.98
C GLY A 585 13.65 -6.39 18.28
N LYS A 586 12.99 -5.47 18.98
CA LYS A 586 12.35 -5.70 20.28
C LYS A 586 10.84 -5.43 20.18
N LEU A 587 10.08 -6.17 20.97
CA LEU A 587 8.66 -5.84 21.21
C LEU A 587 8.61 -4.73 22.26
N VAL A 588 7.93 -3.62 21.97
CA VAL A 588 7.87 -2.44 22.88
C VAL A 588 6.50 -2.29 23.54
N GLU A 589 5.43 -2.72 22.89
CA GLU A 589 4.08 -2.70 23.46
C GLU A 589 3.25 -3.83 22.86
N MET A 590 2.39 -4.46 23.65
CA MET A 590 1.44 -5.47 23.20
C MET A 590 0.14 -5.32 23.98
N ALA A 591 -0.98 -5.23 23.27
CA ALA A 591 -2.31 -5.10 23.89
C ALA A 591 -3.41 -5.67 22.97
N PRO A 592 -4.64 -5.87 23.49
CA PRO A 592 -5.82 -5.99 22.65
C PRO A 592 -5.88 -4.82 21.67
N THR A 593 -6.14 -5.12 20.39
CA THR A 593 -6.03 -4.11 19.33
C THR A 593 -6.81 -2.85 19.63
N LYS A 594 -8.06 -2.97 20.10
CA LYS A 594 -8.88 -1.82 20.47
C LYS A 594 -8.20 -0.94 21.54
N GLU A 595 -7.68 -1.55 22.59
CA GLU A 595 -7.01 -0.85 23.70
C GLU A 595 -5.74 -0.13 23.24
N LEU A 596 -4.92 -0.80 22.40
CA LEU A 596 -3.69 -0.23 21.86
C LEU A 596 -3.97 1.03 21.01
N PHE A 597 -5.04 1.03 20.23
CA PHE A 597 -5.40 2.16 19.37
C PHE A 597 -6.06 3.31 20.15
N GLU A 598 -6.82 3.01 21.21
CA GLU A 598 -7.52 4.02 22.02
C GLU A 598 -6.63 4.61 23.12
N ASN A 599 -5.72 3.81 23.67
CA ASN A 599 -4.87 4.20 24.80
C ASN A 599 -3.43 3.67 24.67
N PRO A 600 -2.68 4.07 23.63
CA PRO A 600 -1.28 3.67 23.46
C PRO A 600 -0.41 4.24 24.58
N GLN A 601 0.44 3.42 25.19
CA GLN A 601 1.26 3.82 26.33
C GLN A 601 2.70 4.13 25.95
N HIS A 602 3.29 3.34 25.03
CA HIS A 602 4.66 3.57 24.62
C HIS A 602 4.75 4.80 23.69
N PRO A 603 5.68 5.76 23.89
CA PRO A 603 5.80 6.96 23.06
C PRO A 603 5.99 6.66 21.56
N TYR A 604 6.69 5.59 21.24
CA TYR A 604 6.83 5.12 19.84
C TYR A 604 5.49 4.67 19.25
N THR A 605 4.66 3.96 20.01
CA THR A 605 3.33 3.56 19.56
C THR A 605 2.45 4.80 19.30
N GLN A 606 2.53 5.80 20.16
CA GLN A 606 1.82 7.07 19.98
C GLN A 606 2.27 7.78 18.70
N SER A 607 3.58 7.85 18.46
CA SER A 607 4.14 8.40 17.21
C SER A 607 3.66 7.63 16.00
N LEU A 608 3.73 6.29 16.02
CA LEU A 608 3.32 5.42 14.94
C LEU A 608 1.82 5.58 14.61
N LEU A 609 0.96 5.64 15.64
CA LEU A 609 -0.49 5.83 15.46
C LEU A 609 -0.83 7.25 14.99
N SER A 610 -0.05 8.27 15.40
CA SER A 610 -0.24 9.64 14.93
C SER A 610 0.06 9.80 13.43
N ALA A 611 0.85 8.92 12.85
CA ALA A 611 1.22 8.92 11.44
C ALA A 611 0.19 8.23 10.53
N ILE A 612 -0.85 7.60 11.08
CA ILE A 612 -1.94 7.02 10.29
C ILE A 612 -2.72 8.16 9.62
N HIS A 613 -2.79 8.16 8.31
CA HIS A 613 -3.58 9.16 7.58
C HIS A 613 -5.08 8.87 7.67
N ILE A 614 -5.85 9.92 7.93
CA ILE A 614 -7.31 9.85 7.93
C ILE A 614 -7.79 10.34 6.57
N PRO A 615 -8.70 9.61 5.88
CA PRO A 615 -9.23 10.04 4.60
C PRO A 615 -10.31 11.14 4.78
N ASP A 616 -9.90 12.22 5.41
CA ASP A 616 -10.71 13.39 5.73
C ASP A 616 -9.85 14.66 5.56
N PRO A 617 -10.04 15.43 4.47
CA PRO A 617 -9.19 16.58 4.16
C PRO A 617 -9.19 17.68 5.23
N LEU A 618 -10.31 17.90 5.92
CA LEU A 618 -10.41 18.97 6.94
C LEU A 618 -9.74 18.55 8.26
N GLU A 619 -9.84 17.30 8.63
CA GLU A 619 -9.20 16.78 9.84
C GLU A 619 -7.71 16.53 9.61
N GLU A 620 -7.35 15.92 8.48
CA GLU A 620 -5.97 15.51 8.20
C GLU A 620 -5.03 16.72 8.04
N LYS A 621 -5.49 17.81 7.41
CA LYS A 621 -4.72 19.07 7.28
C LYS A 621 -4.42 19.75 8.63
N LYS A 622 -5.19 19.46 9.68
CA LYS A 622 -4.98 20.01 11.04
C LYS A 622 -4.09 19.14 11.91
N ARG A 623 -3.92 17.85 11.56
CA ARG A 623 -3.17 16.90 12.38
C ARG A 623 -1.69 17.22 12.36
N ARG A 624 -1.07 17.07 13.51
CA ARG A 624 0.39 17.14 13.69
C ARG A 624 0.92 15.76 14.04
N LEU A 625 2.06 15.42 13.47
CA LEU A 625 2.78 14.22 13.83
C LEU A 625 3.38 14.35 15.23
N ILE A 626 3.28 13.29 15.99
CA ILE A 626 3.99 13.16 17.27
C ILE A 626 5.38 12.62 16.92
N GLU A 627 6.42 13.43 17.12
CA GLU A 627 7.79 12.96 16.92
C GLU A 627 8.21 12.07 18.08
N TYR A 628 8.83 10.96 17.74
CA TYR A 628 9.46 10.07 18.71
C TYR A 628 10.96 10.30 18.72
N GLU A 629 11.47 10.70 19.86
CA GLU A 629 12.91 10.76 20.14
C GLU A 629 13.32 9.49 20.89
N GLU A 630 14.34 8.81 20.39
CA GLU A 630 14.81 7.57 21.00
C GLU A 630 15.47 7.89 22.34
N PRO A 631 14.99 7.33 23.46
CA PRO A 631 15.63 7.54 24.75
C PRO A 631 17.04 6.93 24.74
N GLN A 632 17.98 7.52 25.47
CA GLN A 632 19.38 7.07 25.54
C GLN A 632 19.52 5.62 26.06
N SER A 633 18.53 5.10 26.79
CA SER A 633 18.42 3.69 27.16
C SER A 633 16.95 3.30 27.20
N LEU A 634 16.56 2.27 26.44
CA LEU A 634 15.30 1.56 26.66
C LEU A 634 15.44 0.75 27.94
N GLY A 635 14.51 0.90 28.86
CA GLY A 635 14.45 0.09 30.08
C GLY A 635 14.36 -1.42 29.74
N GLU A 636 14.91 -2.27 30.60
CA GLU A 636 14.94 -3.72 30.38
C GLU A 636 13.67 -4.42 30.88
N GLY A 637 12.74 -3.69 31.52
CA GLY A 637 11.56 -4.25 32.19
C GLY A 637 10.26 -4.12 31.40
N TRP A 638 9.38 -5.13 31.58
CA TRP A 638 7.99 -5.06 31.16
C TRP A 638 7.11 -4.59 32.31
N LYS A 639 6.21 -3.66 32.02
CA LYS A 639 5.13 -3.28 32.94
C LYS A 639 3.81 -3.79 32.40
N GLU A 640 3.15 -4.64 33.15
CA GLU A 640 1.79 -5.08 32.88
C GLU A 640 0.83 -4.01 33.41
N LEU A 641 0.03 -3.45 32.53
CA LEU A 641 -0.94 -2.39 32.84
C LEU A 641 -2.34 -2.96 33.04
N SER A 642 -2.68 -4.00 32.28
CA SER A 642 -3.88 -4.80 32.42
C SER A 642 -3.57 -6.27 32.07
N ALA A 643 -4.52 -7.18 32.30
CA ALA A 643 -4.35 -8.61 32.06
C ALA A 643 -3.87 -9.02 30.65
N CYS A 644 -3.80 -8.09 29.70
CA CYS A 644 -3.33 -8.32 28.34
C CYS A 644 -2.62 -7.10 27.72
N HIS A 645 -2.33 -6.04 28.51
CA HIS A 645 -1.63 -4.84 28.04
C HIS A 645 -0.29 -4.75 28.75
N CYS A 646 0.76 -4.96 28.00
CA CYS A 646 2.14 -4.91 28.46
C CYS A 646 2.92 -3.86 27.68
N VAL A 647 3.69 -3.04 28.38
CA VAL A 647 4.55 -2.00 27.81
C VAL A 647 5.97 -2.15 28.32
N ARG A 648 6.96 -1.96 27.45
CA ARG A 648 8.37 -1.90 27.83
C ARG A 648 8.69 -0.47 28.31
N ILE A 649 9.24 -0.36 29.51
CA ILE A 649 9.54 0.94 30.15
C ILE A 649 11.00 1.29 29.89
#